data_7a063b790fccd97ce54f0336331a53cd
#
_entry.id   7a063b790fccd97ce54f0336331a53cd
#
_cell.length_a   1.000
_cell.length_b   1.000
_cell.length_c   1.000
_cell.angle_alpha   90.00
_cell.angle_beta   90.00
_cell.angle_gamma   90.00
#
_symmetry.space_group_name_H-M   'P 1'
#
loop_
_entity.id
_entity.type
_entity.pdbx_description
1 polymer ?
#
loop_
_entity_poly.entity_id
_entity_poly.type
_entity_poly.pdbx_seq_one_letter_code
_entity_poly.pdbx_strand_id
1 'polypeptide(L)'
;MVLALVILSVLAFFVLAIRQSALWQWALAAAVIGVLAMLRPEEGLAFSSNLLGWIVALLPALVLALLAISPIRQALLTGPAYKMVKSILPRISRTEQEALDAGTVGWDAEIFSGRPDWDKLFAIRKPDLTAEEQAFLEGPCETVCAMIDDWDTRHNRMDLPPEVWQFLKDNGFFGMLIGKEHGGLGFSAQAQSQVVSKIASRSVAAGITVMVPNSLGPGELLEKYGTPEQQGKYLRRLARGEEMPCFALTGPHAGSDAAGMRDIGVVTYGDYEGQQVLGVKLSWDKRYITLAPIATLLGVAFNLYDPDNHLGKGTDVGITLALIPADYPGVEIGRRHLPARAAFMNGPTSGKDVFIPMEFLIGGTEYAGQGWRMLMECLATGRAISLPAIGTVSIKGALRTTSAYARIRRQFGIAIGTMEGVGEGLARMVKSAYQFEASRAMTAAIVDDGQKPAVISAALKYRTTEEMRGRVDDALDIHGGRAVQDGPSNYLFAGYQTIPVAITVEGANILTRTLITFAQGALRAHPYLLKEVQSAQNPDKRRGLHDFDRAFSGHLGFMLRNMTASWWHNLTFGRFASSPVEHELKGWYRQLHRYSQSFALAGDWTVAFLGGDLKRKQMLSGRMADVFSDLYLLSTALKRYEDDGRMPEDIPVIDAIARDRIASIQKGLGEVIDNFPSPFLRFALGVLIFPLGRRARPSSDRENYRLAKSVLGQSTFRDRLTRGIYVTFDPADRTGILEDALVKVEAAAEIEKKFFRALKKGEIDRRLDRDAIADAVEKGIITSEEAVILREADEATDRVIKVDDFAPGELARSTQQPANAYTAAAE
;
A
#
# COMPACT_ATOMS: atom_id res chain seq x y z
N MET A 1 48.26 30.60 1.55
CA MET A 1 48.25 29.44 2.46
C MET A 1 46.98 29.35 3.31
N VAL A 2 46.50 30.42 3.96
CA VAL A 2 45.25 30.39 4.77
C VAL A 2 44.09 29.85 3.96
N LEU A 3 43.86 30.37 2.73
CA LEU A 3 42.79 29.90 1.84
C LEU A 3 42.92 28.38 1.50
N ALA A 4 44.16 27.93 1.24
CA ALA A 4 44.44 26.52 0.96
C ALA A 4 44.15 25.62 2.17
N LEU A 5 44.48 26.03 3.40
CA LEU A 5 44.15 25.32 4.63
C LEU A 5 42.63 25.30 4.91
N VAL A 6 41.93 26.41 4.65
CA VAL A 6 40.50 26.47 4.76
C VAL A 6 39.85 25.52 3.76
N ILE A 7 40.27 25.55 2.49
CA ILE A 7 39.78 24.64 1.45
C ILE A 7 40.05 23.19 1.83
N LEU A 8 41.28 22.86 2.29
CA LEU A 8 41.64 21.51 2.73
C LEU A 8 40.77 21.06 3.91
N SER A 9 40.54 21.93 4.90
CA SER A 9 39.69 21.65 6.06
C SER A 9 38.27 21.36 5.65
N VAL A 10 37.70 22.17 4.75
CA VAL A 10 36.37 22.00 4.21
C VAL A 10 36.26 20.68 3.41
N LEU A 11 37.25 20.43 2.54
CA LEU A 11 37.24 19.17 1.76
C LEU A 11 37.40 17.93 2.67
N ALA A 12 38.32 17.99 3.65
CA ALA A 12 38.47 16.91 4.63
C ALA A 12 37.17 16.66 5.41
N PHE A 13 36.53 17.73 5.88
CA PHE A 13 35.23 17.66 6.56
C PHE A 13 34.19 16.95 5.69
N PHE A 14 34.01 17.39 4.45
CA PHE A 14 33.05 16.81 3.53
C PHE A 14 33.32 15.34 3.24
N VAL A 15 34.57 14.98 2.93
CA VAL A 15 34.95 13.60 2.63
C VAL A 15 34.74 12.69 3.84
N LEU A 16 35.17 13.11 5.03
CA LEU A 16 35.03 12.32 6.26
C LEU A 16 33.56 12.16 6.67
N ALA A 17 32.78 13.24 6.55
CA ALA A 17 31.34 13.20 6.85
C ALA A 17 30.57 12.31 5.89
N ILE A 18 30.74 12.47 4.57
CA ILE A 18 30.04 11.68 3.55
C ILE A 18 30.40 10.19 3.65
N ARG A 19 31.68 9.88 4.00
CA ARG A 19 32.13 8.49 4.20
C ARG A 19 31.71 7.90 5.54
N GLN A 20 31.12 8.70 6.44
CA GLN A 20 30.80 8.30 7.82
C GLN A 20 32.04 7.74 8.52
N SER A 21 33.17 8.45 8.38
CA SER A 21 34.50 8.03 8.82
C SER A 21 34.57 7.87 10.34
N ALA A 22 35.39 6.93 10.80
CA ALA A 22 35.61 6.69 12.23
C ALA A 22 36.30 7.88 12.90
N LEU A 23 36.06 8.12 14.19
CA LEU A 23 36.61 9.25 14.95
C LEU A 23 38.13 9.35 14.87
N TRP A 24 38.86 8.25 14.82
CA TRP A 24 40.31 8.28 14.66
C TRP A 24 40.77 8.88 13.33
N GLN A 25 39.98 8.72 12.25
CA GLN A 25 40.27 9.32 10.94
C GLN A 25 40.06 10.85 11.00
N TRP A 26 39.05 11.31 11.73
CA TRP A 26 38.80 12.70 11.99
C TRP A 26 39.94 13.30 12.84
N ALA A 27 40.42 12.57 13.88
CA ALA A 27 41.58 12.96 14.69
C ALA A 27 42.83 13.11 13.86
N LEU A 28 43.09 12.15 12.97
CA LEU A 28 44.26 12.19 12.07
C LEU A 28 44.18 13.40 11.11
N ALA A 29 43.05 13.63 10.50
CA ALA A 29 42.85 14.78 9.60
C ALA A 29 43.03 16.10 10.34
N ALA A 30 42.48 16.25 11.54
CA ALA A 30 42.62 17.42 12.37
C ALA A 30 44.11 17.63 12.80
N ALA A 31 44.84 16.55 13.12
CA ALA A 31 46.26 16.62 13.43
C ALA A 31 47.08 17.12 12.24
N VAL A 32 46.84 16.56 11.05
CA VAL A 32 47.53 16.97 9.81
C VAL A 32 47.26 18.46 9.52
N ILE A 33 46.01 18.90 9.62
CA ILE A 33 45.62 20.29 9.39
C ILE A 33 46.28 21.20 10.44
N GLY A 34 46.27 20.79 11.72
CA GLY A 34 46.91 21.54 12.81
C GLY A 34 48.42 21.68 12.63
N VAL A 35 49.10 20.62 12.24
CA VAL A 35 50.56 20.66 11.93
C VAL A 35 50.81 21.57 10.73
N LEU A 36 50.05 21.45 9.63
CA LEU A 36 50.22 22.32 8.46
C LEU A 36 49.99 23.79 8.79
N ALA A 37 49.05 24.10 9.70
CA ALA A 37 48.79 25.46 10.17
C ALA A 37 49.99 26.06 10.95
N MET A 38 50.76 25.21 11.64
CA MET A 38 51.93 25.64 12.47
C MET A 38 53.25 25.70 11.71
N LEU A 39 53.36 25.06 10.53
CA LEU A 39 54.61 25.06 9.75
C LEU A 39 54.97 26.43 9.13
N ARG A 40 54.02 27.36 9.03
CA ARG A 40 54.25 28.74 8.51
C ARG A 40 53.41 29.77 9.28
N PRO A 41 53.85 30.15 10.48
CA PRO A 41 53.13 31.10 11.34
C PRO A 41 53.11 32.54 10.82
N GLU A 42 53.97 32.90 9.87
CA GLU A 42 54.16 34.28 9.41
C GLU A 42 53.11 34.78 8.40
N GLU A 43 52.24 33.87 7.90
CA GLU A 43 51.25 34.22 6.87
C GLU A 43 49.83 34.50 7.43
N GLY A 44 49.69 35.02 8.66
CA GLY A 44 48.42 35.62 9.11
C GLY A 44 47.42 34.71 9.82
N LEU A 45 47.78 33.50 10.21
CA LEU A 45 47.01 32.77 11.21
C LEU A 45 47.44 33.23 12.61
N ALA A 46 46.50 33.55 13.49
CA ALA A 46 46.68 34.14 14.83
C ALA A 46 47.39 33.23 15.83
N PHE A 47 48.08 32.19 15.37
CA PHE A 47 48.83 31.27 16.24
C PHE A 47 50.31 31.62 16.24
N SER A 48 50.79 32.11 17.39
CA SER A 48 52.22 32.25 17.60
C SER A 48 52.90 30.88 17.62
N SER A 49 54.14 30.76 17.12
CA SER A 49 54.92 29.51 17.10
C SER A 49 55.33 29.00 18.50
N ASN A 50 54.77 29.58 19.57
CA ASN A 50 55.00 29.18 20.96
C ASN A 50 54.17 27.92 21.32
N LEU A 51 54.49 27.35 22.49
CA LEU A 51 53.82 26.14 23.02
C LEU A 51 52.30 26.26 23.02
N LEU A 52 51.75 27.43 23.31
CA LEU A 52 50.31 27.67 23.36
C LEU A 52 49.67 27.53 21.95
N GLY A 53 50.32 28.04 20.89
CA GLY A 53 49.89 27.89 19.51
C GLY A 53 49.79 26.42 19.08
N TRP A 54 50.78 25.61 19.40
CA TRP A 54 50.77 24.17 19.15
C TRP A 54 49.65 23.46 19.91
N ILE A 55 49.44 23.81 21.19
CA ILE A 55 48.33 23.25 21.99
C ILE A 55 46.98 23.56 21.31
N VAL A 56 46.75 24.81 20.96
CA VAL A 56 45.46 25.21 20.32
C VAL A 56 45.25 24.54 18.96
N ALA A 57 46.30 24.47 18.12
CA ALA A 57 46.24 23.85 16.80
C ALA A 57 45.97 22.34 16.86
N LEU A 58 46.51 21.64 17.86
CA LEU A 58 46.33 20.18 17.99
C LEU A 58 45.20 19.77 18.96
N LEU A 59 44.61 20.71 19.70
CA LEU A 59 43.51 20.42 20.64
C LEU A 59 42.32 19.69 19.98
N PRO A 60 41.84 20.07 18.79
CA PRO A 60 40.76 19.32 18.13
C PRO A 60 41.14 17.86 17.82
N ALA A 61 42.38 17.63 17.39
CA ALA A 61 42.91 16.30 17.13
C ALA A 61 42.95 15.44 18.41
N LEU A 62 43.46 16.03 19.51
CA LEU A 62 43.54 15.38 20.81
C LEU A 62 42.13 15.00 21.34
N VAL A 63 41.19 15.95 21.30
CA VAL A 63 39.81 15.71 21.73
C VAL A 63 39.16 14.56 20.92
N LEU A 64 39.31 14.58 19.60
CA LEU A 64 38.79 13.53 18.73
C LEU A 64 39.47 12.17 18.98
N ALA A 65 40.79 12.18 19.21
CA ALA A 65 41.54 10.96 19.54
C ALA A 65 41.11 10.36 20.89
N LEU A 66 40.88 11.20 21.91
CA LEU A 66 40.34 10.74 23.20
C LEU A 66 38.94 10.18 23.07
N LEU A 67 38.06 10.82 22.29
CA LEU A 67 36.69 10.33 22.01
C LEU A 67 36.68 9.09 21.14
N ALA A 68 37.73 8.79 20.38
CA ALA A 68 37.88 7.53 19.65
C ALA A 68 38.05 6.33 20.60
N ILE A 69 38.50 6.56 21.81
CA ILE A 69 38.70 5.54 22.86
C ILE A 69 37.37 5.29 23.58
N SER A 70 36.77 4.09 23.38
CA SER A 70 35.43 3.77 23.87
C SER A 70 35.22 4.03 25.39
N PRO A 71 36.08 3.63 26.33
CA PRO A 71 35.89 3.93 27.75
C PRO A 71 35.80 5.42 28.06
N ILE A 72 36.66 6.24 27.40
CA ILE A 72 36.64 7.70 27.58
C ILE A 72 35.38 8.31 27.01
N ARG A 73 34.98 7.88 25.81
CA ARG A 73 33.73 8.31 25.17
C ARG A 73 32.51 7.94 26.01
N GLN A 74 32.49 6.72 26.58
CA GLN A 74 31.41 6.29 27.48
C GLN A 74 31.34 7.15 28.74
N ALA A 75 32.46 7.52 29.32
CA ALA A 75 32.50 8.35 30.52
C ALA A 75 32.03 9.79 30.24
N LEU A 76 32.48 10.38 29.13
CA LEU A 76 32.28 11.80 28.85
C LEU A 76 31.01 12.13 28.00
N LEU A 77 30.62 11.25 27.09
CA LEU A 77 29.56 11.54 26.10
C LEU A 77 28.42 10.53 26.17
N THR A 78 28.70 9.27 25.87
CA THR A 78 27.62 8.31 25.63
C THR A 78 26.99 7.75 26.91
N GLY A 79 27.71 7.76 28.04
CA GLY A 79 27.13 7.39 29.34
C GLY A 79 26.09 8.40 29.84
N PRO A 80 26.38 9.70 29.86
CA PRO A 80 25.35 10.71 30.12
C PRO A 80 24.16 10.62 29.15
N ALA A 81 24.42 10.49 27.84
CA ALA A 81 23.36 10.31 26.83
C ALA A 81 22.52 9.06 27.10
N TYR A 82 23.13 7.93 27.43
CA TYR A 82 22.45 6.68 27.79
C TYR A 82 21.48 6.87 28.96
N LYS A 83 21.92 7.56 30.02
CA LYS A 83 21.07 7.85 31.19
C LYS A 83 19.89 8.74 30.80
N MET A 84 20.15 9.78 30.00
CA MET A 84 19.12 10.69 29.51
C MET A 84 18.09 9.95 28.62
N VAL A 85 18.55 9.20 27.62
CA VAL A 85 17.66 8.42 26.72
C VAL A 85 16.83 7.44 27.54
N LYS A 86 17.45 6.70 28.47
CA LYS A 86 16.74 5.77 29.34
C LYS A 86 15.65 6.43 30.20
N SER A 87 15.81 7.70 30.58
CA SER A 87 14.82 8.44 31.38
C SER A 87 13.66 8.99 30.54
N ILE A 88 13.90 9.25 29.24
CA ILE A 88 12.93 9.86 28.33
C ILE A 88 12.14 8.80 27.53
N LEU A 89 12.74 7.63 27.31
CA LEU A 89 12.10 6.56 26.55
C LEU A 89 10.78 6.14 27.20
N PRO A 90 9.65 6.23 26.49
CA PRO A 90 8.41 5.65 26.97
C PRO A 90 8.59 4.14 27.09
N ARG A 91 7.93 3.54 28.04
CA ARG A 91 7.85 2.08 28.12
C ARG A 91 7.11 1.60 26.88
N ILE A 92 7.77 0.80 26.05
CA ILE A 92 7.13 0.12 24.94
C ILE A 92 6.19 -0.92 25.56
N SER A 93 4.91 -0.90 25.19
CA SER A 93 3.95 -1.91 25.66
C SER A 93 4.31 -3.28 25.05
N ARG A 94 3.84 -4.36 25.68
CA ARG A 94 4.03 -5.72 25.18
C ARG A 94 3.55 -5.84 23.72
N THR A 95 2.36 -5.32 23.42
CA THR A 95 1.78 -5.35 22.07
C THR A 95 2.55 -4.51 21.05
N GLU A 96 3.13 -3.37 21.46
CA GLU A 96 4.02 -2.58 20.58
C GLU A 96 5.33 -3.34 20.29
N GLN A 97 5.89 -4.02 21.30
CA GLN A 97 7.11 -4.83 21.12
C GLN A 97 6.84 -6.01 20.17
N GLU A 98 5.75 -6.76 20.40
CA GLU A 98 5.33 -7.86 19.54
C GLU A 98 5.11 -7.39 18.09
N ALA A 99 4.50 -6.22 17.90
CA ALA A 99 4.34 -5.63 16.57
C ALA A 99 5.67 -5.23 15.93
N LEU A 100 6.64 -4.73 16.70
CA LEU A 100 7.99 -4.41 16.21
C LEU A 100 8.77 -5.67 15.81
N ASP A 101 8.61 -6.75 16.55
CA ASP A 101 9.33 -8.00 16.32
C ASP A 101 8.74 -8.80 15.13
N ALA A 102 7.45 -8.63 14.84
CA ALA A 102 6.74 -9.39 13.82
C ALA A 102 7.08 -9.01 12.37
N GLY A 103 7.58 -7.81 12.10
CA GLY A 103 7.86 -7.34 10.74
C GLY A 103 9.35 -7.39 10.37
N THR A 104 9.62 -7.50 9.08
CA THR A 104 10.96 -7.35 8.51
C THR A 104 11.14 -5.96 7.89
N VAL A 105 12.39 -5.55 7.74
CA VAL A 105 12.77 -4.35 6.98
C VAL A 105 13.52 -4.77 5.72
N GLY A 106 13.26 -4.11 4.62
CA GLY A 106 13.87 -4.39 3.32
C GLY A 106 14.21 -3.09 2.60
N TRP A 107 13.59 -2.85 1.45
CA TRP A 107 13.82 -1.64 0.66
C TRP A 107 13.43 -0.33 1.40
N ASP A 108 12.50 -0.40 2.33
CA ASP A 108 12.16 0.72 3.21
C ASP A 108 13.36 1.20 4.04
N ALA A 109 14.18 0.27 4.58
CA ALA A 109 15.40 0.64 5.30
C ALA A 109 16.40 1.39 4.42
N GLU A 110 16.48 1.08 3.13
CA GLU A 110 17.35 1.77 2.19
C GLU A 110 16.90 3.23 1.98
N ILE A 111 15.59 3.48 1.90
CA ILE A 111 15.03 4.83 1.84
C ILE A 111 15.32 5.59 3.16
N PHE A 112 15.10 4.96 4.32
CA PHE A 112 15.40 5.56 5.62
C PHE A 112 16.89 5.77 5.87
N SER A 113 17.76 5.00 5.23
CA SER A 113 19.22 5.19 5.32
C SER A 113 19.69 6.49 4.66
N GLY A 114 18.93 7.04 3.72
CA GLY A 114 19.31 8.18 2.89
C GLY A 114 20.41 7.87 1.87
N ARG A 115 20.87 6.64 1.79
CA ARG A 115 21.86 6.15 0.83
C ARG A 115 21.43 4.80 0.32
N PRO A 116 20.47 4.78 -0.63
CA PRO A 116 19.93 3.53 -1.15
C PRO A 116 21.03 2.64 -1.74
N ASP A 117 21.03 1.40 -1.30
CA ASP A 117 21.80 0.33 -1.92
C ASP A 117 20.96 -0.24 -3.07
N TRP A 118 21.34 0.13 -4.29
CA TRP A 118 20.59 -0.22 -5.49
C TRP A 118 20.59 -1.72 -5.78
N ASP A 119 21.64 -2.44 -5.37
CA ASP A 119 21.72 -3.89 -5.56
C ASP A 119 20.57 -4.59 -4.82
N LYS A 120 20.15 -4.06 -3.68
CA LYS A 120 18.98 -4.57 -2.95
C LYS A 120 17.66 -4.32 -3.67
N LEU A 121 17.53 -3.20 -4.39
CA LEU A 121 16.34 -2.94 -5.22
C LEU A 121 16.26 -3.95 -6.37
N PHE A 122 17.37 -4.17 -7.06
CA PHE A 122 17.42 -5.08 -8.19
C PHE A 122 17.45 -6.56 -7.79
N ALA A 123 17.84 -6.89 -6.55
CA ALA A 123 17.74 -8.23 -6.01
C ALA A 123 16.29 -8.68 -5.74
N ILE A 124 15.33 -7.75 -5.59
CA ILE A 124 13.91 -8.11 -5.52
C ILE A 124 13.54 -8.74 -6.85
N ARG A 125 13.08 -10.00 -6.79
CA ARG A 125 12.76 -10.76 -8.00
C ARG A 125 11.67 -10.10 -8.85
N LYS A 126 11.69 -10.37 -10.14
CA LYS A 126 10.58 -10.00 -11.02
C LYS A 126 9.33 -10.77 -10.62
N PRO A 127 8.16 -10.12 -10.56
CA PRO A 127 6.93 -10.76 -10.12
C PRO A 127 6.30 -11.60 -11.25
N ASP A 128 6.89 -12.74 -11.57
CA ASP A 128 6.38 -13.68 -12.56
C ASP A 128 5.51 -14.77 -11.91
N LEU A 129 4.52 -15.27 -12.65
CA LEU A 129 3.67 -16.38 -12.24
C LEU A 129 4.24 -17.71 -12.74
N THR A 130 3.98 -18.77 -12.02
CA THR A 130 4.18 -20.14 -12.52
C THR A 130 3.18 -20.47 -13.64
N ALA A 131 3.45 -21.50 -14.43
CA ALA A 131 2.52 -21.95 -15.47
C ALA A 131 1.16 -22.37 -14.92
N GLU A 132 1.12 -22.98 -13.73
CA GLU A 132 -0.11 -23.38 -13.04
C GLU A 132 -0.93 -22.15 -12.59
N GLU A 133 -0.29 -21.15 -11.99
CA GLU A 133 -0.93 -19.91 -11.58
C GLU A 133 -1.46 -19.12 -12.78
N GLN A 134 -0.71 -19.08 -13.88
CA GLN A 134 -1.16 -18.46 -15.12
C GLN A 134 -2.37 -19.19 -15.71
N ALA A 135 -2.35 -20.53 -15.77
CA ALA A 135 -3.48 -21.32 -16.23
C ALA A 135 -4.73 -21.12 -15.37
N PHE A 136 -4.57 -20.96 -14.06
CA PHE A 136 -5.69 -20.65 -13.16
C PHE A 136 -6.31 -19.28 -13.47
N LEU A 137 -5.49 -18.27 -13.74
CA LEU A 137 -5.97 -16.94 -14.13
C LEU A 137 -6.67 -16.92 -15.50
N GLU A 138 -6.21 -17.72 -16.45
CA GLU A 138 -6.75 -17.78 -17.81
C GLU A 138 -7.94 -18.74 -17.95
N GLY A 139 -8.11 -19.69 -17.04
CA GLY A 139 -9.19 -20.66 -17.01
C GLY A 139 -10.23 -20.35 -15.92
N PRO A 140 -10.07 -20.92 -14.70
CA PRO A 140 -11.08 -20.78 -13.63
C PRO A 140 -11.44 -19.33 -13.31
N CYS A 141 -10.47 -18.43 -13.31
CA CYS A 141 -10.69 -17.03 -12.97
C CYS A 141 -11.48 -16.28 -14.06
N GLU A 142 -11.24 -16.56 -15.35
CA GLU A 142 -12.08 -16.04 -16.45
C GLU A 142 -13.49 -16.59 -16.37
N THR A 143 -13.62 -17.89 -16.12
CA THR A 143 -14.93 -18.55 -16.05
C THR A 143 -15.80 -17.94 -14.96
N VAL A 144 -15.27 -17.79 -13.73
CA VAL A 144 -16.05 -17.21 -12.64
C VAL A 144 -16.43 -15.74 -12.92
N CYS A 145 -15.55 -14.96 -13.56
CA CYS A 145 -15.87 -13.60 -13.96
C CYS A 145 -17.02 -13.55 -14.99
N ALA A 146 -17.05 -14.48 -15.94
CA ALA A 146 -18.14 -14.58 -16.92
C ALA A 146 -19.49 -15.01 -16.29
N MET A 147 -19.46 -15.83 -15.23
CA MET A 147 -20.66 -16.29 -14.52
C MET A 147 -21.34 -15.18 -13.70
N ILE A 148 -20.61 -14.14 -13.30
CA ILE A 148 -21.11 -13.13 -12.35
C ILE A 148 -21.87 -12.01 -13.09
N ASP A 149 -23.17 -11.91 -12.80
CA ASP A 149 -23.94 -10.68 -13.00
C ASP A 149 -23.91 -9.85 -11.71
N ASP A 150 -23.18 -8.72 -11.74
CA ASP A 150 -23.00 -7.87 -10.58
C ASP A 150 -24.28 -7.10 -10.20
N TRP A 151 -25.15 -6.80 -11.17
CA TRP A 151 -26.45 -6.17 -10.88
C TRP A 151 -27.38 -7.14 -10.14
N ASP A 152 -27.52 -8.38 -10.60
CA ASP A 152 -28.30 -9.43 -9.92
C ASP A 152 -27.74 -9.67 -8.50
N THR A 153 -26.40 -9.76 -8.38
CA THR A 153 -25.70 -9.93 -7.11
C THR A 153 -26.02 -8.80 -6.12
N ARG A 154 -26.04 -7.54 -6.55
CA ARG A 154 -26.19 -6.37 -5.68
C ARG A 154 -27.63 -5.97 -5.40
N HIS A 155 -28.53 -6.18 -6.33
CA HIS A 155 -29.92 -5.68 -6.24
C HIS A 155 -30.96 -6.75 -5.98
N ASN A 156 -30.82 -7.91 -6.60
CA ASN A 156 -31.84 -8.96 -6.47
C ASN A 156 -31.49 -9.92 -5.32
N ARG A 157 -30.26 -10.42 -5.29
CA ARG A 157 -29.86 -11.47 -4.35
C ARG A 157 -29.22 -10.92 -3.07
N MET A 158 -28.48 -9.82 -3.17
CA MET A 158 -27.61 -9.33 -2.10
C MET A 158 -26.58 -10.38 -1.65
N ASP A 159 -26.22 -11.30 -2.54
CA ASP A 159 -25.27 -12.39 -2.38
C ASP A 159 -24.81 -12.89 -3.74
N LEU A 160 -23.74 -13.69 -3.76
CA LEU A 160 -23.34 -14.40 -4.97
C LEU A 160 -24.37 -15.50 -5.33
N PRO A 161 -24.61 -15.76 -6.62
CA PRO A 161 -25.43 -16.88 -7.05
C PRO A 161 -24.90 -18.22 -6.49
N PRO A 162 -25.78 -19.20 -6.18
CA PRO A 162 -25.35 -20.51 -5.65
C PRO A 162 -24.36 -21.23 -6.56
N GLU A 163 -24.54 -21.13 -7.88
CA GLU A 163 -23.62 -21.71 -8.87
C GLU A 163 -22.23 -21.08 -8.84
N VAL A 164 -22.13 -19.77 -8.54
CA VAL A 164 -20.84 -19.08 -8.34
C VAL A 164 -20.18 -19.54 -7.05
N TRP A 165 -20.94 -19.65 -5.95
CA TRP A 165 -20.43 -20.21 -4.69
C TRP A 165 -19.86 -21.61 -4.88
N GLN A 166 -20.61 -22.49 -5.58
CA GLN A 166 -20.16 -23.85 -5.83
C GLN A 166 -18.90 -23.88 -6.71
N PHE A 167 -18.87 -23.07 -7.78
CA PHE A 167 -17.71 -22.98 -8.65
C PHE A 167 -16.45 -22.52 -7.90
N LEU A 168 -16.57 -21.52 -7.02
CA LEU A 168 -15.45 -21.05 -6.19
C LEU A 168 -14.91 -22.15 -5.27
N LYS A 169 -15.80 -22.97 -4.67
CA LYS A 169 -15.43 -24.10 -3.82
C LYS A 169 -14.72 -25.20 -4.63
N ASP A 170 -15.31 -25.63 -5.73
CA ASP A 170 -14.83 -26.73 -6.56
C ASP A 170 -13.45 -26.45 -7.18
N ASN A 171 -13.14 -25.18 -7.42
CA ASN A 171 -11.88 -24.76 -8.01
C ASN A 171 -10.85 -24.24 -6.99
N GLY A 172 -11.09 -24.36 -5.67
CA GLY A 172 -10.10 -24.07 -4.63
C GLY A 172 -9.81 -22.59 -4.39
N PHE A 173 -10.69 -21.65 -4.77
CA PHE A 173 -10.51 -20.22 -4.59
C PHE A 173 -10.36 -19.80 -3.12
N PHE A 174 -10.84 -20.59 -2.17
CA PHE A 174 -10.75 -20.30 -0.73
C PHE A 174 -9.47 -20.81 -0.08
N GLY A 175 -8.72 -21.65 -0.78
CA GLY A 175 -7.46 -22.26 -0.30
C GLY A 175 -6.26 -21.94 -1.17
N MET A 176 -6.20 -20.76 -1.78
CA MET A 176 -5.10 -20.39 -2.70
C MET A 176 -3.74 -20.42 -2.01
N LEU A 177 -3.64 -19.92 -0.79
CA LEU A 177 -2.38 -19.87 -0.02
C LEU A 177 -2.11 -21.14 0.79
N ILE A 178 -3.13 -21.95 1.09
CA ILE A 178 -2.96 -23.20 1.82
C ILE A 178 -2.10 -24.15 0.98
N GLY A 179 -1.10 -24.78 1.61
CA GLY A 179 -0.15 -25.68 0.95
C GLY A 179 -0.82 -26.89 0.29
N LYS A 180 -0.21 -27.38 -0.77
CA LYS A 180 -0.71 -28.55 -1.53
C LYS A 180 -0.82 -29.81 -0.68
N GLU A 181 0.05 -29.97 0.32
CA GLU A 181 0.01 -31.06 1.29
C GLU A 181 -1.27 -31.06 2.14
N HIS A 182 -1.90 -29.92 2.30
CA HIS A 182 -3.18 -29.76 2.98
C HIS A 182 -4.38 -29.67 2.01
N GLY A 183 -4.15 -29.86 0.72
CA GLY A 183 -5.18 -29.85 -0.31
C GLY A 183 -5.57 -28.46 -0.82
N GLY A 184 -4.77 -27.43 -0.52
CA GLY A 184 -4.85 -26.10 -1.12
C GLY A 184 -4.09 -26.00 -2.44
N LEU A 185 -4.01 -24.80 -3.02
CA LEU A 185 -3.33 -24.56 -4.27
C LEU A 185 -1.83 -24.23 -4.09
N GLY A 186 -1.41 -23.76 -2.91
CA GLY A 186 -0.03 -23.37 -2.62
C GLY A 186 0.48 -22.25 -3.54
N PHE A 187 -0.38 -21.31 -3.88
CA PHE A 187 -0.08 -20.21 -4.79
C PHE A 187 0.78 -19.13 -4.12
N SER A 188 1.52 -18.39 -4.93
CA SER A 188 2.28 -17.23 -4.51
C SER A 188 1.36 -16.06 -4.12
N ALA A 189 1.92 -15.13 -3.33
CA ALA A 189 1.27 -13.86 -3.04
C ALA A 189 0.98 -13.05 -4.31
N GLN A 190 1.84 -13.16 -5.32
CA GLN A 190 1.64 -12.57 -6.63
C GLN A 190 0.41 -13.14 -7.33
N ALA A 191 0.23 -14.47 -7.31
CA ALA A 191 -0.93 -15.12 -7.90
C ALA A 191 -2.22 -14.74 -7.17
N GLN A 192 -2.24 -14.82 -5.83
CA GLN A 192 -3.38 -14.36 -5.02
C GLN A 192 -3.75 -12.92 -5.36
N SER A 193 -2.77 -12.02 -5.42
CA SER A 193 -3.00 -10.62 -5.76
C SER A 193 -3.63 -10.45 -7.15
N GLN A 194 -3.22 -11.22 -8.14
CA GLN A 194 -3.79 -11.16 -9.49
C GLN A 194 -5.19 -11.78 -9.59
N VAL A 195 -5.42 -12.91 -8.91
CA VAL A 195 -6.75 -13.56 -8.85
C VAL A 195 -7.77 -12.61 -8.21
N VAL A 196 -7.44 -12.07 -7.02
CA VAL A 196 -8.30 -11.09 -6.34
C VAL A 196 -8.54 -9.86 -7.20
N SER A 197 -7.50 -9.34 -7.87
CA SER A 197 -7.62 -8.22 -8.82
C SER A 197 -8.63 -8.53 -9.93
N LYS A 198 -8.48 -9.66 -10.59
CA LYS A 198 -9.31 -10.01 -11.74
C LYS A 198 -10.79 -10.19 -11.34
N ILE A 199 -11.09 -10.92 -10.28
CA ILE A 199 -12.44 -11.11 -9.77
C ILE A 199 -13.05 -9.77 -9.32
N ALA A 200 -12.27 -8.94 -8.57
CA ALA A 200 -12.75 -7.65 -8.10
C ALA A 200 -13.03 -6.66 -9.24
N SER A 201 -12.36 -6.80 -10.40
CA SER A 201 -12.67 -5.99 -11.58
C SER A 201 -14.06 -6.29 -12.14
N ARG A 202 -14.59 -7.49 -11.90
CA ARG A 202 -15.93 -7.90 -12.31
C ARG A 202 -16.99 -7.63 -11.24
N SER A 203 -16.68 -8.02 -9.99
CA SER A 203 -17.55 -7.81 -8.83
C SER A 203 -16.74 -7.63 -7.56
N VAL A 204 -16.92 -6.48 -6.90
CA VAL A 204 -16.27 -6.18 -5.61
C VAL A 204 -16.74 -7.18 -4.54
N ALA A 205 -18.01 -7.59 -4.56
CA ALA A 205 -18.52 -8.57 -3.60
C ALA A 205 -17.84 -9.92 -3.72
N ALA A 206 -17.66 -10.43 -4.95
CA ALA A 206 -16.95 -11.67 -5.23
C ALA A 206 -15.46 -11.56 -4.86
N GLY A 207 -14.82 -10.44 -5.21
CA GLY A 207 -13.42 -10.18 -4.85
C GLY A 207 -13.18 -10.23 -3.35
N ILE A 208 -14.03 -9.57 -2.54
CA ILE A 208 -13.95 -9.59 -1.08
C ILE A 208 -14.23 -10.99 -0.52
N THR A 209 -15.21 -11.71 -1.08
CA THR A 209 -15.55 -13.08 -0.65
C THR A 209 -14.38 -14.04 -0.83
N VAL A 210 -13.65 -13.97 -1.94
CA VAL A 210 -12.46 -14.78 -2.19
C VAL A 210 -11.25 -14.30 -1.38
N MET A 211 -11.10 -12.98 -1.23
CA MET A 211 -9.98 -12.36 -0.54
C MET A 211 -9.87 -12.77 0.94
N VAL A 212 -10.99 -12.76 1.67
CA VAL A 212 -10.96 -12.87 3.13
C VAL A 212 -10.49 -14.23 3.64
N PRO A 213 -10.96 -15.39 3.12
CA PRO A 213 -10.41 -16.68 3.55
C PRO A 213 -8.90 -16.82 3.34
N ASN A 214 -8.36 -16.18 2.30
CA ASN A 214 -6.94 -16.26 1.95
C ASN A 214 -6.04 -15.25 2.67
N SER A 215 -6.56 -14.13 3.17
CA SER A 215 -5.72 -13.06 3.75
C SER A 215 -6.05 -12.70 5.19
N LEU A 216 -7.26 -13.02 5.65
CA LEU A 216 -7.74 -12.73 7.00
C LEU A 216 -8.38 -13.95 7.64
N GLY A 217 -8.41 -15.10 6.96
CA GLY A 217 -8.90 -16.36 7.49
C GLY A 217 -7.86 -17.05 8.40
N PRO A 218 -8.26 -18.10 9.12
CA PRO A 218 -7.37 -18.84 10.00
C PRO A 218 -6.39 -19.76 9.26
N GLY A 219 -6.46 -19.87 7.92
CA GLY A 219 -5.62 -20.79 7.15
C GLY A 219 -4.12 -20.58 7.40
N GLU A 220 -3.59 -19.37 7.14
CA GLU A 220 -2.18 -19.05 7.39
C GLU A 220 -1.81 -19.16 8.89
N LEU A 221 -2.73 -18.78 9.78
CA LEU A 221 -2.52 -18.93 11.23
C LEU A 221 -2.38 -20.40 11.62
N LEU A 222 -3.20 -21.28 11.06
CA LEU A 222 -3.15 -22.72 11.31
C LEU A 222 -1.91 -23.38 10.74
N GLU A 223 -1.53 -23.07 9.51
CA GLU A 223 -0.30 -23.61 8.93
C GLU A 223 0.93 -23.26 9.76
N LYS A 224 0.97 -22.04 10.28
CA LYS A 224 2.15 -21.54 10.99
C LYS A 224 2.17 -21.88 12.47
N TYR A 225 1.01 -21.87 13.12
CA TYR A 225 0.90 -21.97 14.58
C TYR A 225 -0.02 -23.08 15.06
N GLY A 226 -0.86 -23.64 14.19
CA GLY A 226 -1.79 -24.71 14.56
C GLY A 226 -1.08 -25.96 15.03
N THR A 227 -1.69 -26.68 15.99
CA THR A 227 -1.22 -28.02 16.34
C THR A 227 -1.43 -28.98 15.18
N PRO A 228 -0.71 -30.12 15.11
CA PRO A 228 -0.93 -31.11 14.06
C PRO A 228 -2.40 -31.56 13.94
N GLU A 229 -3.10 -31.66 15.07
CA GLU A 229 -4.52 -32.04 15.13
C GLU A 229 -5.39 -30.93 14.51
N GLN A 230 -5.13 -29.67 14.83
CA GLN A 230 -5.83 -28.54 14.25
C GLN A 230 -5.58 -28.42 12.74
N GLN A 231 -4.34 -28.58 12.31
CA GLN A 231 -3.98 -28.60 10.88
C GLN A 231 -4.71 -29.72 10.13
N GLY A 232 -4.65 -30.94 10.67
CA GLY A 232 -5.32 -32.09 10.08
C GLY A 232 -6.83 -31.97 10.02
N LYS A 233 -7.45 -31.33 11.05
CA LYS A 233 -8.89 -31.15 11.14
C LYS A 233 -9.42 -30.07 10.20
N TYR A 234 -8.72 -28.93 10.07
CA TYR A 234 -9.29 -27.73 9.46
C TYR A 234 -8.71 -27.36 8.10
N LEU A 235 -7.39 -27.53 7.85
CA LEU A 235 -6.77 -26.95 6.65
C LEU A 235 -7.39 -27.48 5.36
N ARG A 236 -7.60 -28.78 5.25
CA ARG A 236 -8.20 -29.39 4.05
C ARG A 236 -9.65 -28.92 3.84
N ARG A 237 -10.41 -28.78 4.91
CA ARG A 237 -11.81 -28.34 4.84
C ARG A 237 -11.94 -26.86 4.47
N LEU A 238 -11.02 -26.04 5.00
CA LEU A 238 -10.89 -24.63 4.62
C LEU A 238 -10.51 -24.48 3.14
N ALA A 239 -9.51 -25.25 2.68
CA ALA A 239 -9.06 -25.22 1.29
C ALA A 239 -10.17 -25.54 0.30
N ARG A 240 -11.08 -26.47 0.65
CA ARG A 240 -12.23 -26.87 -0.17
C ARG A 240 -13.47 -26.01 0.03
N GLY A 241 -13.43 -25.03 0.94
CA GLY A 241 -14.62 -24.25 1.29
C GLY A 241 -15.74 -25.07 1.94
N GLU A 242 -15.42 -26.25 2.51
CA GLU A 242 -16.31 -27.02 3.38
C GLU A 242 -16.51 -26.31 4.72
N GLU A 243 -15.41 -25.67 5.22
CA GLU A 243 -15.46 -24.70 6.28
C GLU A 243 -15.33 -23.30 5.69
N MET A 244 -16.26 -22.41 6.05
CA MET A 244 -16.20 -21.00 5.71
C MET A 244 -15.72 -20.23 6.95
N PRO A 245 -14.52 -19.64 6.91
CA PRO A 245 -13.99 -18.96 8.07
C PRO A 245 -14.41 -17.50 8.12
N CYS A 246 -14.49 -16.96 9.35
CA CYS A 246 -14.36 -15.53 9.59
C CYS A 246 -13.34 -15.27 10.69
N PHE A 247 -12.84 -14.03 10.81
CA PHE A 247 -11.93 -13.64 11.89
C PHE A 247 -12.48 -12.44 12.67
N ALA A 248 -12.91 -12.71 13.91
CA ALA A 248 -13.59 -11.78 14.78
C ALA A 248 -12.59 -11.02 15.67
N LEU A 249 -12.09 -9.88 15.16
CA LEU A 249 -11.13 -9.00 15.86
C LEU A 249 -11.80 -7.71 16.36
N THR A 250 -12.48 -6.98 15.49
CA THR A 250 -13.05 -5.66 15.76
C THR A 250 -14.31 -5.76 16.63
N GLY A 251 -14.34 -5.00 17.73
CA GLY A 251 -15.50 -4.87 18.61
C GLY A 251 -16.02 -3.44 18.72
N PRO A 252 -17.09 -3.19 19.48
CA PRO A 252 -17.67 -1.86 19.69
C PRO A 252 -16.68 -0.82 20.24
N HIS A 253 -15.75 -1.24 21.05
CA HIS A 253 -14.78 -0.38 21.75
C HIS A 253 -13.37 -0.45 21.18
N ALA A 254 -13.09 -1.37 20.26
CA ALA A 254 -11.77 -1.65 19.72
C ALA A 254 -11.80 -1.76 18.18
N GLY A 255 -11.52 -0.65 17.50
CA GLY A 255 -11.37 -0.58 16.05
C GLY A 255 -9.90 -0.37 15.69
N SER A 256 -9.48 0.90 15.53
CA SER A 256 -8.07 1.25 15.25
C SER A 256 -7.12 0.85 16.39
N ASP A 257 -7.59 0.88 17.63
CA ASP A 257 -6.92 0.30 18.80
C ASP A 257 -7.42 -1.14 19.04
N ALA A 258 -7.04 -2.04 18.13
CA ALA A 258 -7.50 -3.43 18.19
C ALA A 258 -6.98 -4.17 19.44
N ALA A 259 -5.81 -3.80 19.95
CA ALA A 259 -5.27 -4.36 21.19
C ALA A 259 -6.04 -3.95 22.44
N GLY A 260 -6.80 -2.86 22.39
CA GLY A 260 -7.67 -2.38 23.46
C GLY A 260 -9.02 -3.11 23.55
N MET A 261 -9.15 -4.32 22.98
CA MET A 261 -10.37 -5.11 23.02
C MET A 261 -10.81 -5.44 24.45
N ARG A 262 -12.13 -5.49 24.66
CA ARG A 262 -12.74 -5.80 25.96
C ARG A 262 -13.26 -7.23 26.09
N ASP A 263 -13.02 -8.05 25.09
CA ASP A 263 -13.39 -9.46 25.08
C ASP A 263 -12.49 -10.22 26.04
N ILE A 264 -13.06 -11.05 26.89
CA ILE A 264 -12.37 -11.68 28.02
C ILE A 264 -12.62 -13.18 28.03
N GLY A 265 -11.53 -13.93 28.17
CA GLY A 265 -11.53 -15.35 28.50
C GLY A 265 -10.88 -15.57 29.87
N VAL A 266 -11.47 -16.43 30.68
CA VAL A 266 -10.94 -16.84 31.99
C VAL A 266 -10.69 -18.33 31.99
N VAL A 267 -9.47 -18.73 32.27
CA VAL A 267 -9.09 -20.15 32.41
C VAL A 267 -9.85 -20.77 33.59
N THR A 268 -10.53 -21.88 33.33
CA THR A 268 -11.32 -22.58 34.34
C THR A 268 -11.60 -24.02 33.93
N TYR A 269 -12.06 -24.84 34.82
CA TYR A 269 -12.61 -26.16 34.52
C TYR A 269 -14.08 -26.05 34.12
N GLY A 270 -14.51 -26.86 33.15
CA GLY A 270 -15.90 -26.93 32.72
C GLY A 270 -16.24 -28.23 32.03
N ASP A 271 -17.49 -28.47 31.78
CA ASP A 271 -17.96 -29.66 31.06
C ASP A 271 -17.73 -29.52 29.55
N TYR A 272 -17.09 -30.51 28.95
CA TYR A 272 -16.97 -30.66 27.51
C TYR A 272 -17.14 -32.14 27.15
N GLU A 273 -18.16 -32.44 26.35
CA GLU A 273 -18.52 -33.81 25.96
C GLU A 273 -18.71 -34.76 27.16
N GLY A 274 -19.25 -34.23 28.25
CA GLY A 274 -19.53 -35.01 29.49
C GLY A 274 -18.30 -35.24 30.38
N GLN A 275 -17.18 -34.54 30.10
CA GLN A 275 -15.95 -34.59 30.90
C GLN A 275 -15.60 -33.23 31.48
N GLN A 276 -15.10 -33.23 32.70
CA GLN A 276 -14.54 -32.00 33.31
C GLN A 276 -13.12 -31.76 32.75
N VAL A 277 -12.97 -30.77 31.87
CA VAL A 277 -11.68 -30.44 31.23
C VAL A 277 -11.26 -29.02 31.57
N LEU A 278 -9.98 -28.75 31.51
CA LEU A 278 -9.47 -27.39 31.54
C LEU A 278 -9.83 -26.68 30.24
N GLY A 279 -10.35 -25.47 30.35
CA GLY A 279 -10.79 -24.67 29.20
C GLY A 279 -10.83 -23.19 29.52
N VAL A 280 -11.54 -22.45 28.73
CA VAL A 280 -11.71 -20.99 28.86
C VAL A 280 -13.19 -20.66 28.88
N LYS A 281 -13.62 -19.92 29.88
CA LYS A 281 -14.93 -19.25 29.92
C LYS A 281 -14.80 -17.91 29.20
N LEU A 282 -15.36 -17.80 27.99
CA LEU A 282 -15.14 -16.72 27.05
C LEU A 282 -16.39 -15.87 26.85
N SER A 283 -16.22 -14.53 26.88
CA SER A 283 -17.26 -13.57 26.50
C SER A 283 -16.68 -12.60 25.46
N TRP A 284 -17.40 -12.42 24.35
CA TRP A 284 -17.01 -11.50 23.27
C TRP A 284 -18.23 -10.80 22.66
N ASP A 285 -17.96 -9.60 22.09
CA ASP A 285 -18.90 -8.84 21.27
C ASP A 285 -18.14 -8.20 20.10
N LYS A 286 -18.34 -8.77 18.90
CA LYS A 286 -17.62 -8.37 17.68
C LYS A 286 -18.58 -7.87 16.62
N ARG A 287 -18.12 -6.92 15.80
CA ARG A 287 -18.92 -6.35 14.72
C ARG A 287 -18.09 -6.09 13.47
N TYR A 288 -18.75 -5.91 12.32
CA TYR A 288 -18.13 -5.68 11.01
C TYR A 288 -17.33 -6.89 10.51
N ILE A 289 -17.67 -8.08 10.96
CA ILE A 289 -16.90 -9.28 10.63
C ILE A 289 -17.34 -9.81 9.28
N THR A 290 -16.43 -9.75 8.30
CA THR A 290 -16.66 -10.25 6.96
C THR A 290 -16.80 -11.77 7.00
N LEU A 291 -17.79 -12.29 6.28
CA LEU A 291 -18.24 -13.68 6.23
C LEU A 291 -18.91 -14.22 7.51
N ALA A 292 -18.98 -13.48 8.62
CA ALA A 292 -19.63 -13.98 9.85
C ALA A 292 -21.04 -14.55 9.62
N PRO A 293 -21.93 -13.92 8.80
CA PRO A 293 -23.29 -14.46 8.59
C PRO A 293 -23.35 -15.86 7.98
N ILE A 294 -22.31 -16.33 7.34
CA ILE A 294 -22.23 -17.64 6.69
C ILE A 294 -21.04 -18.47 7.21
N ALA A 295 -20.36 -17.98 8.24
CA ALA A 295 -19.22 -18.68 8.79
C ALA A 295 -19.65 -19.98 9.45
N THR A 296 -18.87 -21.04 9.21
CA THR A 296 -18.95 -22.30 9.94
C THR A 296 -17.88 -22.40 11.03
N LEU A 297 -16.83 -21.57 10.92
CA LEU A 297 -15.71 -21.52 11.82
C LEU A 297 -15.31 -20.08 12.15
N LEU A 298 -15.36 -19.71 13.41
CA LEU A 298 -14.99 -18.39 13.91
C LEU A 298 -13.58 -18.40 14.48
N GLY A 299 -12.68 -17.56 13.95
CA GLY A 299 -11.48 -17.12 14.65
C GLY A 299 -11.85 -15.97 15.58
N VAL A 300 -11.59 -16.08 16.86
CA VAL A 300 -11.93 -15.04 17.88
C VAL A 300 -10.67 -14.61 18.62
N ALA A 301 -10.44 -13.30 18.67
CA ALA A 301 -9.36 -12.70 19.46
C ALA A 301 -9.93 -12.13 20.76
N PHE A 302 -9.26 -12.39 21.90
CA PHE A 302 -9.69 -11.96 23.24
C PHE A 302 -8.51 -11.87 24.22
N ASN A 303 -8.68 -11.15 25.32
CA ASN A 303 -7.73 -11.13 26.43
C ASN A 303 -7.95 -12.34 27.34
N LEU A 304 -6.91 -13.14 27.55
CA LEU A 304 -6.94 -14.33 28.40
C LEU A 304 -6.38 -14.03 29.78
N TYR A 305 -7.15 -14.42 30.81
CA TYR A 305 -6.77 -14.34 32.22
C TYR A 305 -6.74 -15.74 32.82
N ASP A 306 -5.75 -16.00 33.68
CA ASP A 306 -5.56 -17.25 34.42
C ASP A 306 -5.35 -16.97 35.91
N PRO A 307 -6.41 -16.66 36.66
CA PRO A 307 -6.30 -16.30 38.10
C PRO A 307 -5.62 -17.37 38.94
N ASP A 308 -5.87 -18.63 38.63
CA ASP A 308 -5.36 -19.78 39.40
C ASP A 308 -4.03 -20.30 38.85
N ASN A 309 -3.48 -19.63 37.80
CA ASN A 309 -2.19 -19.94 37.15
C ASN A 309 -2.07 -21.39 36.67
N HIS A 310 -3.14 -21.97 36.15
CA HIS A 310 -3.17 -23.32 35.58
C HIS A 310 -2.21 -23.48 34.40
N LEU A 311 -1.98 -22.41 33.62
CA LEU A 311 -1.07 -22.41 32.47
C LEU A 311 0.40 -22.11 32.84
N GLY A 312 0.66 -21.70 34.11
CA GLY A 312 2.02 -21.29 34.53
C GLY A 312 2.53 -19.99 33.92
N LYS A 313 1.65 -19.16 33.33
CA LYS A 313 1.99 -17.91 32.62
C LYS A 313 1.62 -16.62 33.39
N GLY A 314 1.16 -16.77 34.64
CA GLY A 314 0.68 -15.66 35.44
C GLY A 314 -0.79 -15.32 35.16
N THR A 315 -1.35 -14.36 35.96
CA THR A 315 -2.76 -14.03 35.87
C THR A 315 -3.17 -13.35 34.56
N ASP A 316 -2.37 -12.42 34.05
CA ASP A 316 -2.59 -11.76 32.73
C ASP A 316 -1.77 -12.48 31.69
N VAL A 317 -2.40 -13.42 30.98
CA VAL A 317 -1.74 -14.22 29.94
C VAL A 317 -1.55 -13.37 28.66
N GLY A 318 -2.53 -12.53 28.34
CA GLY A 318 -2.50 -11.65 27.19
C GLY A 318 -3.45 -12.07 26.06
N ILE A 319 -3.34 -11.36 24.90
CA ILE A 319 -4.21 -11.61 23.74
C ILE A 319 -4.00 -13.02 23.23
N THR A 320 -5.10 -13.74 23.08
CA THR A 320 -5.15 -15.16 22.69
C THR A 320 -6.16 -15.34 21.55
N LEU A 321 -5.95 -16.33 20.71
CA LEU A 321 -6.79 -16.64 19.56
C LEU A 321 -7.43 -18.02 19.73
N ALA A 322 -8.73 -18.14 19.44
CA ALA A 322 -9.44 -19.41 19.42
C ALA A 322 -10.15 -19.63 18.09
N LEU A 323 -10.33 -20.91 17.73
CA LEU A 323 -11.21 -21.36 16.65
C LEU A 323 -12.45 -21.99 17.26
N ILE A 324 -13.61 -21.43 16.98
CA ILE A 324 -14.87 -21.86 17.55
C ILE A 324 -15.83 -22.21 16.41
N PRO A 325 -16.41 -23.43 16.38
CA PRO A 325 -17.50 -23.74 15.43
C PRO A 325 -18.65 -22.75 15.59
N ALA A 326 -19.27 -22.33 14.48
CA ALA A 326 -20.34 -21.33 14.52
C ALA A 326 -21.63 -21.86 15.20
N ASP A 327 -21.85 -23.18 15.17
CA ASP A 327 -22.95 -23.88 15.81
C ASP A 327 -22.65 -24.30 17.27
N TYR A 328 -21.49 -23.88 17.83
CA TYR A 328 -21.10 -24.21 19.19
C TYR A 328 -22.05 -23.56 20.20
N PRO A 329 -22.45 -24.28 21.28
CA PRO A 329 -23.41 -23.78 22.26
C PRO A 329 -23.03 -22.42 22.83
N GLY A 330 -23.93 -21.43 22.75
CA GLY A 330 -23.72 -20.08 23.24
C GLY A 330 -23.08 -19.12 22.25
N VAL A 331 -22.71 -19.56 21.04
CA VAL A 331 -22.30 -18.68 19.95
C VAL A 331 -23.53 -18.07 19.28
N GLU A 332 -23.48 -16.75 19.12
CA GLU A 332 -24.53 -16.00 18.42
C GLU A 332 -23.96 -15.36 17.17
N ILE A 333 -24.51 -15.71 16.00
CA ILE A 333 -24.30 -14.99 14.75
C ILE A 333 -25.44 -13.98 14.63
N GLY A 334 -25.10 -12.68 14.66
CA GLY A 334 -26.09 -11.63 14.65
C GLY A 334 -26.60 -11.29 13.23
N ARG A 335 -27.47 -10.30 13.16
CA ARG A 335 -28.05 -9.84 11.90
C ARG A 335 -26.98 -9.23 10.99
N ARG A 336 -27.13 -9.44 9.68
CA ARG A 336 -26.21 -8.96 8.66
C ARG A 336 -26.06 -7.44 8.66
N HIS A 337 -24.83 -6.95 8.57
CA HIS A 337 -24.52 -5.57 8.21
C HIS A 337 -24.57 -5.38 6.68
N LEU A 338 -24.75 -4.15 6.25
CA LEU A 338 -24.80 -3.78 4.83
C LEU A 338 -23.74 -2.68 4.55
N PRO A 339 -22.43 -3.02 4.44
CA PRO A 339 -21.37 -2.04 4.26
C PRO A 339 -21.45 -1.39 2.87
N ALA A 340 -21.83 -0.11 2.84
CA ALA A 340 -21.96 0.69 1.62
C ALA A 340 -22.83 0.01 0.53
N ARG A 341 -23.86 -0.76 0.92
CA ARG A 341 -24.72 -1.58 0.05
C ARG A 341 -23.98 -2.64 -0.79
N ALA A 342 -22.76 -3.00 -0.40
CA ALA A 342 -22.06 -4.11 -1.02
C ALA A 342 -22.69 -5.46 -0.63
N ALA A 343 -22.73 -6.37 -1.59
CA ALA A 343 -23.44 -7.64 -1.44
C ALA A 343 -22.64 -8.74 -0.71
N PHE A 344 -21.38 -8.48 -0.32
CA PHE A 344 -20.62 -9.47 0.44
C PHE A 344 -21.16 -9.63 1.87
N MET A 345 -21.05 -10.84 2.40
CA MET A 345 -21.51 -11.16 3.75
C MET A 345 -20.66 -10.46 4.82
N ASN A 346 -21.33 -9.77 5.75
CA ASN A 346 -20.69 -9.07 6.87
C ASN A 346 -21.68 -8.98 8.03
N GLY A 347 -21.23 -9.17 9.26
CA GLY A 347 -22.14 -9.14 10.40
C GLY A 347 -21.40 -9.16 11.75
N PRO A 348 -22.14 -9.08 12.86
CA PRO A 348 -21.62 -9.25 14.22
C PRO A 348 -21.58 -10.71 14.62
N THR A 349 -20.80 -11.02 15.66
CA THR A 349 -20.85 -12.27 16.40
C THR A 349 -20.60 -11.99 17.87
N SER A 350 -21.29 -12.71 18.74
CA SER A 350 -21.17 -12.59 20.19
C SER A 350 -21.25 -13.94 20.90
N GLY A 351 -20.83 -13.95 22.15
CA GLY A 351 -20.98 -15.08 23.05
C GLY A 351 -20.82 -14.58 24.48
N LYS A 352 -21.61 -15.11 25.40
CA LYS A 352 -21.55 -14.74 26.80
C LYS A 352 -21.29 -15.97 27.66
N ASP A 353 -20.19 -15.94 28.40
CA ASP A 353 -19.81 -17.02 29.31
C ASP A 353 -19.70 -18.40 28.63
N VAL A 354 -19.33 -18.43 27.37
CA VAL A 354 -19.20 -19.66 26.55
C VAL A 354 -17.97 -20.43 27.02
N PHE A 355 -18.16 -21.68 27.44
CA PHE A 355 -17.02 -22.53 27.79
C PHE A 355 -16.47 -23.20 26.54
N ILE A 356 -15.15 -23.01 26.28
CA ILE A 356 -14.42 -23.68 25.20
C ILE A 356 -13.24 -24.47 25.78
N PRO A 357 -12.96 -25.69 25.27
CA PRO A 357 -11.81 -26.48 25.72
C PRO A 357 -10.50 -25.85 25.24
N MET A 358 -9.36 -26.16 25.89
CA MET A 358 -8.05 -25.63 25.52
C MET A 358 -7.63 -25.97 24.10
N GLU A 359 -8.12 -27.05 23.54
CA GLU A 359 -7.83 -27.45 22.15
C GLU A 359 -8.41 -26.52 21.11
N PHE A 360 -9.34 -25.61 21.46
CA PHE A 360 -9.84 -24.57 20.56
C PHE A 360 -8.89 -23.38 20.46
N LEU A 361 -7.93 -23.23 21.37
CA LEU A 361 -6.90 -22.19 21.25
C LEU A 361 -5.98 -22.51 20.07
N ILE A 362 -5.76 -21.56 19.17
CA ILE A 362 -4.84 -21.75 18.03
C ILE A 362 -3.43 -21.99 18.58
N GLY A 363 -2.86 -23.16 18.23
CA GLY A 363 -1.55 -23.58 18.74
C GLY A 363 -1.58 -24.08 20.19
N GLY A 364 -2.78 -24.32 20.75
CA GLY A 364 -2.96 -24.84 22.10
C GLY A 364 -2.47 -23.91 23.20
N THR A 365 -2.18 -24.49 24.36
CA THR A 365 -1.71 -23.74 25.55
C THR A 365 -0.33 -23.10 25.34
N GLU A 366 0.51 -23.62 24.44
CA GLU A 366 1.83 -23.06 24.16
C GLU A 366 1.74 -21.63 23.64
N TYR A 367 0.84 -21.37 22.68
CA TYR A 367 0.66 -20.06 22.08
C TYR A 367 -0.37 -19.15 22.79
N ALA A 368 -0.96 -19.59 23.89
CA ALA A 368 -1.80 -18.75 24.73
C ALA A 368 -1.05 -17.50 25.18
N GLY A 369 -1.64 -16.31 24.93
CA GLY A 369 -1.05 -15.01 25.19
C GLY A 369 -0.11 -14.49 24.11
N GLN A 370 0.09 -15.21 23.01
CA GLN A 370 0.90 -14.77 21.87
C GLN A 370 0.05 -14.34 20.66
N GLY A 371 -1.26 -14.25 20.82
CA GLY A 371 -2.21 -13.97 19.74
C GLY A 371 -1.95 -12.66 19.01
N TRP A 372 -1.48 -11.62 19.69
CA TRP A 372 -1.16 -10.35 19.02
C TRP A 372 0.00 -10.49 18.04
N ARG A 373 1.07 -11.16 18.46
CA ARG A 373 2.21 -11.46 17.58
C ARG A 373 1.76 -12.28 16.37
N MET A 374 0.95 -13.33 16.58
CA MET A 374 0.42 -14.19 15.52
C MET A 374 -0.38 -13.39 14.49
N LEU A 375 -1.27 -12.50 14.96
CA LEU A 375 -2.04 -11.61 14.11
C LEU A 375 -1.15 -10.64 13.32
N MET A 376 -0.16 -10.02 13.96
CA MET A 376 0.73 -9.08 13.29
C MET A 376 1.58 -9.76 12.21
N GLU A 377 1.97 -11.00 12.41
CA GLU A 377 2.75 -11.75 11.43
C GLU A 377 1.93 -12.18 10.20
N CYS A 378 0.66 -12.55 10.37
CA CYS A 378 -0.21 -12.99 9.28
C CYS A 378 -1.02 -11.84 8.66
N LEU A 379 -1.60 -10.93 9.44
CA LEU A 379 -2.39 -9.80 8.91
C LEU A 379 -1.55 -8.77 8.12
N ALA A 380 -0.24 -8.66 8.40
CA ALA A 380 0.62 -7.77 7.63
C ALA A 380 0.75 -8.21 6.17
N THR A 381 0.72 -9.50 5.91
CA THR A 381 0.73 -10.11 4.58
C THR A 381 -0.55 -9.75 3.82
N GLY A 382 -1.73 -9.94 4.44
CA GLY A 382 -3.02 -9.56 3.83
C GLY A 382 -3.07 -8.09 3.42
N ARG A 383 -2.59 -7.18 4.28
CA ARG A 383 -2.50 -5.74 3.98
C ARG A 383 -1.58 -5.44 2.79
N ALA A 384 -0.52 -6.22 2.59
CA ALA A 384 0.40 -6.04 1.49
C ALA A 384 -0.19 -6.45 0.13
N ILE A 385 -1.15 -7.36 0.11
CA ILE A 385 -1.66 -8.02 -1.08
C ILE A 385 -3.07 -7.57 -1.44
N SER A 386 -4.02 -7.74 -0.51
CA SER A 386 -5.45 -7.72 -0.81
C SER A 386 -5.99 -6.34 -1.17
N LEU A 387 -5.76 -5.32 -0.33
CA LEU A 387 -6.25 -3.97 -0.63
C LEU A 387 -5.46 -3.28 -1.74
N PRO A 388 -4.14 -3.45 -1.86
CA PRO A 388 -3.42 -3.02 -3.05
C PRO A 388 -3.94 -3.66 -4.34
N ALA A 389 -4.35 -4.93 -4.32
CA ALA A 389 -4.96 -5.61 -5.46
C ALA A 389 -6.27 -4.93 -5.87
N ILE A 390 -7.22 -4.78 -4.93
CA ILE A 390 -8.52 -4.15 -5.17
C ILE A 390 -8.36 -2.69 -5.62
N GLY A 391 -7.50 -1.92 -4.96
CA GLY A 391 -7.29 -0.52 -5.31
C GLY A 391 -6.65 -0.35 -6.69
N THR A 392 -5.64 -1.15 -7.02
CA THR A 392 -4.97 -1.12 -8.33
C THR A 392 -5.90 -1.52 -9.45
N VAL A 393 -6.70 -2.59 -9.27
CA VAL A 393 -7.63 -3.03 -10.31
C VAL A 393 -8.77 -2.05 -10.53
N SER A 394 -9.22 -1.36 -9.50
CA SER A 394 -10.22 -0.28 -9.63
C SER A 394 -9.67 0.88 -10.46
N ILE A 395 -8.41 1.26 -10.26
CA ILE A 395 -7.72 2.28 -11.08
C ILE A 395 -7.63 1.82 -12.55
N LYS A 396 -7.24 0.58 -12.80
CA LYS A 396 -7.13 0.01 -14.15
C LYS A 396 -8.49 -0.11 -14.84
N GLY A 397 -9.53 -0.55 -14.12
CA GLY A 397 -10.89 -0.62 -14.62
C GLY A 397 -11.43 0.76 -14.98
N ALA A 398 -11.21 1.76 -14.10
CA ALA A 398 -11.54 3.15 -14.38
C ALA A 398 -10.84 3.67 -15.65
N LEU A 399 -9.52 3.43 -15.79
CA LEU A 399 -8.76 3.81 -16.98
C LEU A 399 -9.33 3.14 -18.25
N ARG A 400 -9.54 1.81 -18.21
CA ARG A 400 -9.98 1.07 -19.39
C ARG A 400 -11.35 1.52 -19.89
N THR A 401 -12.32 1.60 -18.99
CA THR A 401 -13.68 2.01 -19.33
C THR A 401 -13.75 3.48 -19.73
N THR A 402 -13.05 4.36 -18.99
CA THR A 402 -13.10 5.79 -19.26
C THR A 402 -12.36 6.16 -20.55
N SER A 403 -11.24 5.53 -20.87
CA SER A 403 -10.54 5.79 -22.12
C SER A 403 -11.36 5.39 -23.36
N ALA A 404 -12.05 4.24 -23.31
CA ALA A 404 -12.98 3.81 -24.33
C ALA A 404 -14.18 4.78 -24.44
N TYR A 405 -14.85 5.05 -23.32
CA TYR A 405 -15.97 6.00 -23.30
C TYR A 405 -15.59 7.39 -23.84
N ALA A 406 -14.45 7.92 -23.43
CA ALA A 406 -13.97 9.22 -23.88
C ALA A 406 -13.63 9.27 -25.38
N ARG A 407 -13.30 8.12 -26.01
CA ARG A 407 -13.12 8.01 -27.44
C ARG A 407 -14.47 7.89 -28.18
N ILE A 408 -15.42 7.14 -27.64
CA ILE A 408 -16.73 6.87 -28.22
C ILE A 408 -17.66 8.09 -28.09
N ARG A 409 -17.79 8.65 -26.87
CA ARG A 409 -18.68 9.78 -26.59
C ARG A 409 -18.23 11.03 -27.29
N ARG A 410 -19.16 11.67 -28.02
CA ARG A 410 -18.94 12.95 -28.71
C ARG A 410 -19.75 14.08 -28.10
N GLN A 411 -19.10 15.23 -27.98
CA GLN A 411 -19.75 16.52 -27.70
C GLN A 411 -19.09 17.58 -28.56
N PHE A 412 -19.82 18.61 -28.93
CA PHE A 412 -19.35 19.68 -29.83
C PHE A 412 -18.75 19.17 -31.16
N GLY A 413 -19.24 18.01 -31.63
CA GLY A 413 -18.78 17.35 -32.84
C GLY A 413 -17.44 16.60 -32.77
N ILE A 414 -16.83 16.50 -31.59
CA ILE A 414 -15.56 15.80 -31.39
C ILE A 414 -15.65 14.77 -30.25
N ALA A 415 -14.79 13.76 -30.25
CA ALA A 415 -14.65 12.84 -29.12
C ALA A 415 -14.21 13.60 -27.87
N ILE A 416 -14.89 13.38 -26.72
CA ILE A 416 -14.61 14.15 -25.51
C ILE A 416 -13.19 13.96 -24.97
N GLY A 417 -12.56 12.80 -25.23
CA GLY A 417 -11.17 12.51 -24.87
C GLY A 417 -10.13 13.40 -25.58
N THR A 418 -10.55 14.13 -26.61
CA THR A 418 -9.70 15.12 -27.29
C THR A 418 -9.73 16.49 -26.62
N MET A 419 -10.57 16.69 -25.61
CA MET A 419 -10.64 17.92 -24.83
C MET A 419 -9.61 17.87 -23.69
N GLU A 420 -8.84 18.95 -23.49
CA GLU A 420 -7.76 18.99 -22.49
C GLU A 420 -8.24 18.74 -21.05
N GLY A 421 -9.42 19.24 -20.69
CA GLY A 421 -10.01 19.01 -19.36
C GLY A 421 -10.30 17.53 -19.08
N VAL A 422 -10.79 16.78 -20.09
CA VAL A 422 -10.94 15.32 -20.01
C VAL A 422 -9.57 14.64 -20.01
N GLY A 423 -8.65 15.14 -20.84
CA GLY A 423 -7.27 14.66 -20.93
C GLY A 423 -6.51 14.72 -19.60
N GLU A 424 -6.79 15.72 -18.75
CA GLU A 424 -6.19 15.85 -17.43
C GLU A 424 -6.56 14.65 -16.51
N GLY A 425 -7.84 14.27 -16.44
CA GLY A 425 -8.31 13.10 -15.69
C GLY A 425 -7.73 11.79 -16.23
N LEU A 426 -7.74 11.62 -17.56
CA LEU A 426 -7.14 10.44 -18.21
C LEU A 426 -5.64 10.31 -17.92
N ALA A 427 -4.89 11.42 -17.96
CA ALA A 427 -3.46 11.41 -17.65
C ALA A 427 -3.18 11.01 -16.20
N ARG A 428 -4.01 11.44 -15.23
CA ARG A 428 -3.93 10.99 -13.84
C ARG A 428 -4.15 9.48 -13.75
N MET A 429 -5.15 8.93 -14.45
CA MET A 429 -5.43 7.49 -14.48
C MET A 429 -4.27 6.69 -15.10
N VAL A 430 -3.68 7.16 -16.22
CA VAL A 430 -2.52 6.51 -16.88
C VAL A 430 -1.34 6.41 -15.91
N LYS A 431 -0.97 7.54 -15.28
CA LYS A 431 0.13 7.57 -14.31
C LYS A 431 -0.14 6.64 -13.12
N SER A 432 -1.37 6.66 -12.60
CA SER A 432 -1.75 5.83 -11.47
C SER A 432 -1.78 4.34 -11.82
N ALA A 433 -2.31 3.96 -12.97
CA ALA A 433 -2.34 2.56 -13.41
C ALA A 433 -0.92 1.97 -13.57
N TYR A 434 0.02 2.74 -14.15
CA TYR A 434 1.41 2.29 -14.26
C TYR A 434 2.07 2.12 -12.88
N GLN A 435 1.98 3.15 -12.04
CA GLN A 435 2.69 3.23 -10.78
C GLN A 435 2.17 2.26 -9.72
N PHE A 436 0.85 2.14 -9.57
CA PHE A 436 0.28 1.28 -8.54
C PHE A 436 0.36 -0.19 -8.92
N GLU A 437 0.35 -0.52 -10.22
CA GLU A 437 0.69 -1.87 -10.65
C GLU A 437 2.14 -2.23 -10.32
N ALA A 438 3.09 -1.33 -10.60
CA ALA A 438 4.48 -1.52 -10.23
C ALA A 438 4.65 -1.77 -8.72
N SER A 439 3.95 -0.98 -7.91
CA SER A 439 4.04 -1.06 -6.45
C SER A 439 3.37 -2.32 -5.89
N ARG A 440 2.18 -2.70 -6.42
CA ARG A 440 1.48 -3.93 -6.06
C ARG A 440 2.35 -5.16 -6.36
N ALA A 441 2.84 -5.24 -7.58
CA ALA A 441 3.61 -6.38 -8.05
C ALA A 441 4.95 -6.53 -7.29
N MET A 442 5.71 -5.44 -7.11
CA MET A 442 6.94 -5.47 -6.33
C MET A 442 6.70 -5.84 -4.85
N THR A 443 5.61 -5.35 -4.25
CA THR A 443 5.31 -5.68 -2.85
C THR A 443 4.90 -7.15 -2.68
N ALA A 444 4.13 -7.70 -3.62
CA ALA A 444 3.83 -9.12 -3.63
C ALA A 444 5.11 -9.98 -3.78
N ALA A 445 6.03 -9.59 -4.67
CA ALA A 445 7.32 -10.27 -4.82
C ALA A 445 8.17 -10.23 -3.52
N ILE A 446 8.16 -9.10 -2.79
CA ILE A 446 8.81 -9.00 -1.48
C ILE A 446 8.21 -10.00 -0.49
N VAL A 447 6.88 -10.18 -0.50
CA VAL A 447 6.22 -11.18 0.35
C VAL A 447 6.58 -12.60 -0.07
N ASP A 448 6.61 -12.88 -1.38
CA ASP A 448 7.01 -14.19 -1.93
C ASP A 448 8.48 -14.55 -1.62
N ASP A 449 9.34 -13.54 -1.41
CA ASP A 449 10.71 -13.73 -0.89
C ASP A 449 10.76 -13.98 0.63
N GLY A 450 9.61 -14.20 1.28
CA GLY A 450 9.49 -14.50 2.71
C GLY A 450 9.62 -13.29 3.63
N GLN A 451 9.65 -12.07 3.09
CA GLN A 451 9.69 -10.85 3.89
C GLN A 451 8.29 -10.47 4.41
N LYS A 452 8.25 -9.77 5.54
CA LYS A 452 7.02 -9.25 6.16
C LYS A 452 7.07 -7.72 6.19
N PRO A 453 6.82 -7.04 5.05
CA PRO A 453 7.10 -5.61 4.87
C PRO A 453 6.07 -4.72 5.57
N ALA A 454 6.10 -4.61 6.90
CA ALA A 454 5.09 -3.91 7.69
C ALA A 454 4.95 -2.42 7.35
N VAL A 455 6.05 -1.71 7.07
CA VAL A 455 6.03 -0.28 6.71
C VAL A 455 5.55 -0.08 5.28
N ILE A 456 6.10 -0.86 4.34
CA ILE A 456 5.72 -0.82 2.93
C ILE A 456 4.23 -1.18 2.75
N SER A 457 3.76 -2.26 3.41
CA SER A 457 2.35 -2.68 3.32
C SER A 457 1.40 -1.59 3.82
N ALA A 458 1.75 -0.93 4.91
CA ALA A 458 0.99 0.18 5.44
C ALA A 458 0.95 1.38 4.48
N ALA A 459 2.10 1.78 3.94
CA ALA A 459 2.20 2.86 2.96
C ALA A 459 1.42 2.55 1.69
N LEU A 460 1.60 1.35 1.14
CA LEU A 460 0.93 0.95 -0.10
C LEU A 460 -0.59 0.86 0.06
N LYS A 461 -1.07 0.25 1.16
CA LYS A 461 -2.51 0.14 1.42
C LYS A 461 -3.19 1.52 1.40
N TYR A 462 -2.70 2.47 2.20
CA TYR A 462 -3.37 3.77 2.27
C TYR A 462 -3.22 4.57 0.97
N ARG A 463 -2.05 4.53 0.31
CA ARG A 463 -1.83 5.25 -0.95
C ARG A 463 -2.69 4.70 -2.07
N THR A 464 -2.78 3.37 -2.20
CA THR A 464 -3.58 2.74 -3.26
C THR A 464 -5.06 3.02 -3.09
N THR A 465 -5.59 2.95 -1.85
CA THR A 465 -7.01 3.18 -1.61
C THR A 465 -7.42 4.66 -1.73
N GLU A 466 -6.54 5.61 -1.38
CA GLU A 466 -6.78 7.05 -1.65
C GLU A 466 -6.66 7.37 -3.15
N GLU A 467 -5.69 6.78 -3.84
CA GLU A 467 -5.54 6.96 -5.29
C GLU A 467 -6.74 6.37 -6.05
N MET A 468 -7.22 5.18 -5.66
CA MET A 468 -8.44 4.57 -6.18
C MET A 468 -9.62 5.55 -6.06
N ARG A 469 -9.81 6.18 -4.89
CA ARG A 469 -10.87 7.18 -4.68
C ARG A 469 -10.79 8.27 -5.74
N GLY A 470 -9.64 8.91 -5.87
CA GLY A 470 -9.49 10.02 -6.82
C GLY A 470 -9.62 9.59 -8.29
N ARG A 471 -9.18 8.38 -8.65
CA ARG A 471 -9.29 7.92 -10.05
C ARG A 471 -10.70 7.46 -10.42
N VAL A 472 -11.43 6.90 -9.49
CA VAL A 472 -12.86 6.59 -9.69
C VAL A 472 -13.69 7.87 -9.75
N ASP A 473 -13.38 8.89 -8.94
CA ASP A 473 -14.02 10.23 -9.05
C ASP A 473 -13.75 10.84 -10.43
N ASP A 474 -12.49 10.83 -10.92
CA ASP A 474 -12.18 11.29 -12.29
C ASP A 474 -13.00 10.53 -13.35
N ALA A 475 -13.21 9.22 -13.17
CA ALA A 475 -14.01 8.41 -14.09
C ALA A 475 -15.48 8.82 -14.08
N LEU A 476 -16.07 9.01 -12.89
CA LEU A 476 -17.45 9.48 -12.74
C LEU A 476 -17.65 10.85 -13.39
N ASP A 477 -16.73 11.79 -13.15
CA ASP A 477 -16.80 13.14 -13.71
C ASP A 477 -16.75 13.13 -15.24
N ILE A 478 -15.89 12.30 -15.85
CA ILE A 478 -15.78 12.18 -17.31
C ILE A 478 -17.04 11.54 -17.93
N HIS A 479 -17.63 10.54 -17.26
CA HIS A 479 -18.86 9.90 -17.73
C HIS A 479 -20.10 10.75 -17.49
N GLY A 480 -20.07 11.64 -16.48
CA GLY A 480 -21.21 12.47 -16.11
C GLY A 480 -22.43 11.65 -15.71
N GLY A 481 -23.62 12.06 -16.18
CA GLY A 481 -24.88 11.41 -15.84
C GLY A 481 -24.91 9.90 -16.08
N ARG A 482 -24.19 9.41 -17.09
CA ARG A 482 -24.09 7.98 -17.41
C ARG A 482 -23.53 7.15 -16.25
N ALA A 483 -22.57 7.67 -15.48
CA ALA A 483 -21.99 6.98 -14.32
C ALA A 483 -22.81 7.17 -13.04
N VAL A 484 -23.61 8.22 -12.95
CA VAL A 484 -24.43 8.54 -11.77
C VAL A 484 -25.74 7.72 -11.75
N GLN A 485 -26.30 7.40 -12.92
CA GLN A 485 -27.48 6.55 -13.03
C GLN A 485 -27.09 5.09 -12.81
N ASP A 486 -27.46 4.52 -11.64
CA ASP A 486 -27.23 3.10 -11.35
C ASP A 486 -28.21 2.22 -12.14
N GLY A 487 -27.77 1.03 -12.51
CA GLY A 487 -28.52 0.07 -13.29
C GLY A 487 -27.66 -1.08 -13.81
N PRO A 488 -28.25 -2.05 -14.51
CA PRO A 488 -27.55 -3.21 -15.06
C PRO A 488 -26.36 -2.85 -15.95
N SER A 489 -26.47 -1.76 -16.71
CA SER A 489 -25.43 -1.31 -17.62
C SER A 489 -24.35 -0.44 -16.96
N ASN A 490 -24.52 -0.01 -15.68
CA ASN A 490 -23.54 0.79 -14.98
C ASN A 490 -22.38 -0.07 -14.46
N TYR A 491 -21.15 0.28 -14.85
CA TYR A 491 -19.91 -0.43 -14.50
C TYR A 491 -19.00 0.32 -13.51
N LEU A 492 -19.36 1.55 -13.08
CA LEU A 492 -18.55 2.38 -12.19
C LEU A 492 -19.15 2.57 -10.80
N PHE A 493 -20.48 2.74 -10.71
CA PHE A 493 -21.14 3.21 -9.50
C PHE A 493 -21.01 2.24 -8.31
N ALA A 494 -21.04 0.92 -8.56
CA ALA A 494 -20.81 -0.09 -7.52
C ALA A 494 -19.43 0.02 -6.89
N GLY A 495 -18.39 0.21 -7.72
CA GLY A 495 -17.03 0.45 -7.28
C GLY A 495 -16.93 1.72 -6.44
N TYR A 496 -17.50 2.82 -6.91
CA TYR A 496 -17.54 4.10 -6.20
C TYR A 496 -18.16 3.98 -4.80
N GLN A 497 -19.32 3.37 -4.67
CA GLN A 497 -19.99 3.20 -3.38
C GLN A 497 -19.15 2.44 -2.36
N THR A 498 -18.36 1.46 -2.77
CA THR A 498 -17.61 0.56 -1.88
C THR A 498 -16.26 1.08 -1.46
N ILE A 499 -15.75 2.16 -2.05
CA ILE A 499 -14.45 2.78 -1.71
C ILE A 499 -14.28 3.02 -0.20
N PRO A 500 -15.26 3.58 0.55
CA PRO A 500 -15.12 3.79 1.98
C PRO A 500 -14.82 2.53 2.79
N VAL A 501 -15.25 1.35 2.32
CA VAL A 501 -14.92 0.07 2.96
C VAL A 501 -13.41 -0.16 2.90
N ALA A 502 -12.80 -0.08 1.72
CA ALA A 502 -11.37 -0.29 1.54
C ALA A 502 -10.50 0.72 2.32
N ILE A 503 -11.00 1.96 2.51
CA ILE A 503 -10.31 2.98 3.30
C ILE A 503 -10.33 2.65 4.80
N THR A 504 -11.39 1.98 5.27
CA THR A 504 -11.63 1.71 6.68
C THR A 504 -10.96 0.43 7.16
N VAL A 505 -11.04 -0.67 6.38
CA VAL A 505 -10.60 -2.00 6.79
C VAL A 505 -9.07 -2.16 6.77
N GLU A 506 -8.55 -3.18 7.46
CA GLU A 506 -7.12 -3.52 7.56
C GLU A 506 -6.24 -2.35 8.08
N GLY A 507 -6.80 -1.56 8.97
CA GLY A 507 -6.22 -0.32 9.49
C GLY A 507 -6.71 0.89 8.70
N ALA A 508 -7.52 1.73 9.38
CA ALA A 508 -8.05 2.96 8.79
C ALA A 508 -6.91 3.84 8.26
N ASN A 509 -7.10 4.45 7.08
CA ASN A 509 -6.04 5.21 6.39
C ASN A 509 -5.44 6.31 7.27
N ILE A 510 -6.23 6.97 8.11
CA ILE A 510 -5.72 7.99 9.05
C ILE A 510 -4.68 7.39 10.00
N LEU A 511 -5.01 6.26 10.65
CA LEU A 511 -4.09 5.54 11.54
C LEU A 511 -2.85 5.04 10.78
N THR A 512 -3.07 4.39 9.65
CA THR A 512 -2.01 3.78 8.85
C THR A 512 -1.00 4.83 8.39
N ARG A 513 -1.47 5.96 7.86
CA ARG A 513 -0.64 7.08 7.42
C ARG A 513 0.11 7.73 8.58
N THR A 514 -0.56 8.00 9.70
CA THR A 514 -0.01 8.87 10.74
C THR A 514 0.83 8.12 11.79
N LEU A 515 0.48 6.89 12.13
CA LEU A 515 1.14 6.13 13.19
C LEU A 515 1.97 4.96 12.66
N ILE A 516 1.44 4.16 11.72
CA ILE A 516 2.13 2.94 11.29
C ILE A 516 3.26 3.25 10.33
N THR A 517 3.01 4.03 9.26
CA THR A 517 3.96 4.23 8.16
C THR A 517 5.22 4.99 8.61
N PHE A 518 5.09 6.09 9.37
CA PHE A 518 6.25 6.87 9.78
C PHE A 518 6.60 6.73 11.26
N ALA A 519 5.66 6.92 12.19
CA ALA A 519 6.01 6.92 13.61
C ALA A 519 6.57 5.57 14.09
N GLN A 520 5.91 4.44 13.74
CA GLN A 520 6.43 3.09 14.00
C GLN A 520 7.48 2.68 12.97
N GLY A 521 7.29 3.10 11.70
CA GLY A 521 8.20 2.80 10.61
C GLY A 521 9.59 3.37 10.82
N ALA A 522 9.70 4.61 11.31
CA ALA A 522 10.99 5.22 11.62
C ALA A 522 11.75 4.43 12.70
N LEU A 523 11.07 3.99 13.76
CA LEU A 523 11.72 3.18 14.80
C LEU A 523 12.27 1.86 14.22
N ARG A 524 11.54 1.23 13.30
CA ARG A 524 11.91 -0.07 12.72
C ARG A 524 12.94 0.05 11.59
N ALA A 525 12.72 0.95 10.63
CA ALA A 525 13.51 1.05 9.41
C ALA A 525 14.75 1.95 9.54
N HIS A 526 14.83 2.80 10.58
CA HIS A 526 15.99 3.63 10.82
C HIS A 526 17.21 2.79 11.27
N PRO A 527 18.41 3.01 10.73
CA PRO A 527 19.58 2.16 10.99
C PRO A 527 20.01 2.02 12.46
N TYR A 528 19.67 2.98 13.31
CA TYR A 528 20.17 3.07 14.70
C TYR A 528 19.08 3.11 15.78
N LEU A 529 17.92 3.71 15.54
CA LEU A 529 16.93 3.99 16.60
C LEU A 529 16.50 2.74 17.38
N LEU A 530 16.17 1.65 16.71
CA LEU A 530 15.77 0.42 17.38
C LEU A 530 16.89 -0.15 18.26
N LYS A 531 18.13 -0.10 17.76
CA LYS A 531 19.32 -0.56 18.51
C LYS A 531 19.56 0.28 19.77
N GLU A 532 19.37 1.59 19.69
CA GLU A 532 19.49 2.51 20.84
C GLU A 532 18.41 2.21 21.90
N VAL A 533 17.17 2.01 21.46
CA VAL A 533 16.06 1.67 22.35
C VAL A 533 16.29 0.32 23.04
N GLN A 534 16.64 -0.72 22.29
CA GLN A 534 16.91 -2.05 22.82
C GLN A 534 18.12 -2.04 23.78
N SER A 535 19.16 -1.29 23.46
CA SER A 535 20.33 -1.14 24.34
C SER A 535 19.95 -0.44 25.65
N ALA A 536 19.11 0.60 25.60
CA ALA A 536 18.63 1.32 26.78
C ALA A 536 17.72 0.48 27.68
N GLN A 537 17.02 -0.49 27.13
CA GLN A 537 16.12 -1.42 27.85
C GLN A 537 16.83 -2.69 28.33
N ASN A 538 18.09 -2.92 27.94
CA ASN A 538 18.84 -4.10 28.33
C ASN A 538 18.94 -4.23 29.87
N PRO A 539 18.59 -5.39 30.46
CA PRO A 539 18.71 -5.63 31.91
C PRO A 539 20.18 -5.55 32.39
N ASP A 540 21.13 -6.02 31.60
CA ASP A 540 22.56 -5.85 31.85
C ASP A 540 23.00 -4.43 31.46
N LYS A 541 23.16 -3.59 32.47
CA LYS A 541 23.54 -2.18 32.31
C LYS A 541 24.91 -2.00 31.63
N ARG A 542 25.88 -2.93 31.82
CA ARG A 542 27.23 -2.81 31.21
C ARG A 542 27.13 -3.12 29.72
N ARG A 543 26.48 -4.20 29.37
CA ARG A 543 26.21 -4.58 27.99
C ARG A 543 25.34 -3.53 27.30
N GLY A 544 24.26 -3.07 27.96
CA GLY A 544 23.39 -2.01 27.44
C GLY A 544 24.16 -0.72 27.14
N LEU A 545 25.04 -0.25 28.02
CA LEU A 545 25.87 0.92 27.75
C LEU A 545 26.88 0.70 26.61
N HIS A 546 27.47 -0.47 26.51
CA HIS A 546 28.41 -0.80 25.45
C HIS A 546 27.72 -0.81 24.07
N ASP A 547 26.57 -1.45 23.97
CA ASP A 547 25.78 -1.54 22.73
C ASP A 547 25.20 -0.16 22.34
N PHE A 548 24.76 0.61 23.33
CA PHE A 548 24.33 1.99 23.14
C PHE A 548 25.46 2.90 22.63
N ASP A 549 26.65 2.82 23.21
CA ASP A 549 27.82 3.59 22.77
C ASP A 549 28.12 3.38 21.29
N ARG A 550 28.05 2.12 20.84
CA ARG A 550 28.26 1.77 19.44
C ARG A 550 27.14 2.29 18.53
N ALA A 551 25.90 2.10 18.92
CA ALA A 551 24.74 2.55 18.16
C ALA A 551 24.69 4.08 18.07
N PHE A 552 24.80 4.78 19.20
CA PHE A 552 24.71 6.23 19.28
C PHE A 552 25.89 6.94 18.57
N SER A 553 27.11 6.42 18.69
CA SER A 553 28.25 6.96 17.95
C SER A 553 28.09 6.78 16.44
N GLY A 554 27.56 5.64 15.99
CA GLY A 554 27.20 5.42 14.60
C GLY A 554 26.11 6.36 14.11
N HIS A 555 25.10 6.61 14.96
CA HIS A 555 24.00 7.53 14.69
C HIS A 555 24.49 8.99 14.51
N LEU A 556 25.37 9.47 15.37
CA LEU A 556 25.98 10.81 15.18
C LEU A 556 26.72 10.92 13.84
N GLY A 557 27.46 9.89 13.45
CA GLY A 557 28.10 9.84 12.13
C GLY A 557 27.09 9.84 10.98
N PHE A 558 25.99 9.12 11.14
CA PHE A 558 24.86 9.07 10.20
C PHE A 558 24.18 10.44 10.04
N MET A 559 23.89 11.12 11.16
CA MET A 559 23.33 12.48 11.15
C MET A 559 24.25 13.44 10.38
N LEU A 560 25.54 13.44 10.69
CA LEU A 560 26.53 14.32 10.05
C LEU A 560 26.65 14.05 8.56
N ARG A 561 26.66 12.76 8.16
CA ARG A 561 26.64 12.36 6.75
C ARG A 561 25.40 12.88 6.05
N ASN A 562 24.23 12.67 6.60
CA ASN A 562 22.98 13.08 5.97
C ASN A 562 22.83 14.59 5.89
N MET A 563 23.30 15.34 6.89
CA MET A 563 23.36 16.81 6.83
C MET A 563 24.24 17.28 5.66
N THR A 564 25.46 16.77 5.60
CA THR A 564 26.47 17.19 4.62
C THR A 564 26.08 16.77 3.21
N ALA A 565 25.68 15.52 3.04
CA ALA A 565 25.33 14.96 1.74
C ALA A 565 23.98 15.49 1.21
N SER A 566 22.99 15.70 2.08
CA SER A 566 21.73 16.35 1.70
C SER A 566 21.98 17.76 1.18
N TRP A 567 22.74 18.58 1.94
CA TRP A 567 23.10 19.92 1.51
C TRP A 567 23.81 19.92 0.16
N TRP A 568 24.82 19.08 -0.01
CA TRP A 568 25.60 18.98 -1.26
C TRP A 568 24.76 18.53 -2.45
N HIS A 569 23.97 17.46 -2.31
CA HIS A 569 23.12 16.98 -3.39
C HIS A 569 22.01 17.97 -3.71
N ASN A 570 21.47 18.67 -2.72
CA ASN A 570 20.46 19.70 -2.97
C ASN A 570 21.05 20.94 -3.67
N LEU A 571 22.25 21.38 -3.30
CA LEU A 571 22.97 22.48 -3.97
C LEU A 571 23.31 22.15 -5.42
N THR A 572 23.64 20.89 -5.71
CA THR A 572 24.04 20.40 -7.03
C THR A 572 22.90 19.75 -7.82
N PHE A 573 21.65 19.88 -7.36
CA PHE A 573 20.47 19.27 -7.96
C PHE A 573 20.57 17.76 -8.19
N GLY A 574 21.31 17.05 -7.34
CA GLY A 574 21.52 15.61 -7.42
C GLY A 574 22.55 15.17 -8.47
N ARG A 575 23.28 16.09 -9.11
CA ARG A 575 24.24 15.74 -10.17
C ARG A 575 25.29 14.71 -9.72
N PHE A 576 25.68 14.74 -8.47
CA PHE A 576 26.66 13.83 -7.86
C PHE A 576 26.02 12.71 -7.03
N ALA A 577 24.70 12.60 -7.01
CA ALA A 577 24.04 11.48 -6.38
C ALA A 577 24.25 10.19 -7.21
N SER A 578 24.26 9.04 -6.56
CA SER A 578 24.45 7.76 -7.24
C SER A 578 23.24 7.37 -8.10
N SER A 579 23.51 6.63 -9.15
CA SER A 579 22.53 5.97 -10.00
C SER A 579 23.05 4.58 -10.33
N PRO A 580 22.20 3.56 -10.36
CA PRO A 580 22.58 2.21 -10.77
C PRO A 580 22.61 2.03 -12.29
N VAL A 581 22.13 3.01 -13.04
CA VAL A 581 21.96 2.94 -14.50
C VAL A 581 22.61 4.12 -15.20
N GLU A 582 22.96 3.93 -16.48
CA GLU A 582 23.59 4.95 -17.33
C GLU A 582 22.67 5.43 -18.48
N HIS A 583 21.45 4.88 -18.61
CA HIS A 583 20.49 5.26 -19.63
C HIS A 583 19.64 6.49 -19.25
N GLU A 584 18.61 6.80 -20.02
CA GLU A 584 17.79 8.02 -19.96
C GLU A 584 17.14 8.27 -18.59
N LEU A 585 16.83 7.23 -17.81
CA LEU A 585 16.24 7.37 -16.48
C LEU A 585 17.26 7.62 -15.36
N LYS A 586 18.57 7.66 -15.67
CA LYS A 586 19.65 7.97 -14.71
C LYS A 586 19.35 9.19 -13.84
N GLY A 587 18.75 10.22 -14.44
CA GLY A 587 18.38 11.43 -13.73
C GLY A 587 17.40 11.20 -12.58
N TRP A 588 16.41 10.32 -12.78
CA TRP A 588 15.40 10.03 -11.77
C TRP A 588 15.92 9.18 -10.61
N TYR A 589 16.81 8.22 -10.86
CA TYR A 589 17.52 7.51 -9.79
C TYR A 589 18.35 8.45 -8.93
N ARG A 590 19.03 9.43 -9.54
CA ARG A 590 19.75 10.48 -8.81
C ARG A 590 18.82 11.37 -7.98
N GLN A 591 17.64 11.72 -8.49
CA GLN A 591 16.66 12.46 -7.71
C GLN A 591 16.09 11.60 -6.55
N LEU A 592 15.83 10.32 -6.78
CA LEU A 592 15.40 9.40 -5.73
C LEU A 592 16.45 9.33 -4.59
N HIS A 593 17.74 9.17 -4.91
CA HIS A 593 18.83 9.20 -3.92
C HIS A 593 18.86 10.54 -3.17
N ARG A 594 18.86 11.66 -3.89
CA ARG A 594 18.86 13.02 -3.33
C ARG A 594 17.76 13.20 -2.28
N TYR A 595 16.54 12.81 -2.62
CA TYR A 595 15.39 13.02 -1.73
C TYR A 595 15.28 11.95 -0.64
N SER A 596 15.81 10.75 -0.83
CA SER A 596 15.99 9.79 0.27
C SER A 596 16.92 10.36 1.35
N GLN A 597 17.99 11.05 0.97
CA GLN A 597 18.86 11.74 1.93
C GLN A 597 18.15 12.88 2.66
N SER A 598 17.39 13.70 1.94
CA SER A 598 16.61 14.79 2.55
C SER A 598 15.54 14.25 3.49
N PHE A 599 14.89 13.13 3.13
CA PHE A 599 13.94 12.42 3.96
C PHE A 599 14.61 11.85 5.22
N ALA A 600 15.76 11.17 5.09
CA ALA A 600 16.49 10.62 6.21
C ALA A 600 16.90 11.71 7.21
N LEU A 601 17.41 12.85 6.72
CA LEU A 601 17.75 14.01 7.56
C LEU A 601 16.53 14.58 8.30
N ALA A 602 15.44 14.84 7.56
CA ALA A 602 14.21 15.39 8.15
C ALA A 602 13.58 14.40 9.15
N GLY A 603 13.59 13.12 8.82
CA GLY A 603 13.04 12.04 9.66
C GLY A 603 13.82 11.90 10.96
N ASP A 604 15.13 11.86 10.87
CA ASP A 604 16.03 11.76 12.02
C ASP A 604 15.84 12.94 13.00
N TRP A 605 15.83 14.16 12.50
CA TRP A 605 15.57 15.34 13.32
C TRP A 605 14.15 15.35 13.89
N THR A 606 13.17 14.89 13.13
CA THR A 606 11.77 14.78 13.60
C THR A 606 11.69 13.82 14.80
N VAL A 607 12.33 12.66 14.72
CA VAL A 607 12.31 11.69 15.81
C VAL A 607 13.14 12.18 17.00
N ALA A 608 14.33 12.75 16.76
CA ALA A 608 15.20 13.24 17.82
C ALA A 608 14.58 14.37 18.66
N PHE A 609 13.83 15.29 18.01
CA PHE A 609 13.25 16.44 18.69
C PHE A 609 11.83 16.23 19.21
N LEU A 610 11.06 15.35 18.61
CA LEU A 610 9.69 15.08 19.06
C LEU A 610 9.58 13.85 19.95
N GLY A 611 10.47 12.86 19.80
CA GLY A 611 10.43 11.64 20.60
C GLY A 611 9.04 11.05 20.71
N GLY A 612 8.56 10.84 21.94
CA GLY A 612 7.20 10.33 22.20
C GLY A 612 6.05 11.23 21.75
N ASP A 613 6.30 12.53 21.57
CA ASP A 613 5.29 13.47 21.07
C ASP A 613 4.95 13.25 19.60
N LEU A 614 5.76 12.50 18.87
CA LEU A 614 5.48 12.13 17.49
C LEU A 614 4.13 11.40 17.36
N LYS A 615 3.75 10.58 18.34
CA LYS A 615 2.42 9.93 18.39
C LYS A 615 1.24 10.93 18.48
N ARG A 616 1.49 12.13 18.97
CA ARG A 616 0.50 13.22 19.08
C ARG A 616 0.59 14.22 17.93
N LYS A 617 1.78 14.44 17.37
CA LYS A 617 2.04 15.35 16.23
C LYS A 617 1.75 14.68 14.89
N GLN A 618 0.55 14.10 14.76
CA GLN A 618 0.17 13.23 13.66
C GLN A 618 0.14 13.91 12.28
N MET A 619 -0.09 15.23 12.21
CA MET A 619 -0.01 15.95 10.94
C MET A 619 1.41 15.93 10.37
N LEU A 620 2.42 16.09 11.24
CA LEU A 620 3.82 16.06 10.85
C LEU A 620 4.27 14.64 10.48
N SER A 621 3.90 13.65 11.31
CA SER A 621 4.13 12.23 11.02
C SER A 621 3.48 11.81 9.70
N GLY A 622 2.25 12.26 9.43
CA GLY A 622 1.55 11.97 8.18
C GLY A 622 2.23 12.57 6.94
N ARG A 623 2.77 13.81 7.03
CA ARG A 623 3.54 14.39 5.92
C ARG A 623 4.84 13.62 5.64
N MET A 624 5.53 13.18 6.69
CA MET A 624 6.70 12.32 6.54
C MET A 624 6.35 10.96 5.92
N ALA A 625 5.19 10.39 6.28
CA ALA A 625 4.68 9.17 5.67
C ALA A 625 4.36 9.35 4.18
N ASP A 626 3.81 10.50 3.79
CA ASP A 626 3.57 10.83 2.37
C ASP A 626 4.87 10.92 1.59
N VAL A 627 5.89 11.59 2.15
CA VAL A 627 7.23 11.69 1.52
C VAL A 627 7.86 10.31 1.35
N PHE A 628 7.84 9.48 2.40
CA PHE A 628 8.32 8.09 2.31
C PHE A 628 7.57 7.31 1.22
N SER A 629 6.26 7.41 1.20
CA SER A 629 5.43 6.69 0.23
C SER A 629 5.72 7.13 -1.20
N ASP A 630 5.91 8.44 -1.45
CA ASP A 630 6.26 8.95 -2.79
C ASP A 630 7.65 8.48 -3.24
N LEU A 631 8.62 8.36 -2.32
CA LEU A 631 9.94 7.76 -2.61
C LEU A 631 9.81 6.27 -2.95
N TYR A 632 9.02 5.53 -2.18
CA TYR A 632 8.75 4.11 -2.47
C TYR A 632 8.07 3.93 -3.82
N LEU A 633 6.98 4.66 -4.08
CA LEU A 633 6.24 4.60 -5.34
C LEU A 633 7.12 4.95 -6.56
N LEU A 634 8.00 5.95 -6.43
CA LEU A 634 8.93 6.28 -7.50
C LEU A 634 9.93 5.14 -7.75
N SER A 635 10.47 4.52 -6.68
CA SER A 635 11.41 3.41 -6.82
C SER A 635 10.78 2.20 -7.53
N THR A 636 9.51 1.89 -7.23
CA THR A 636 8.79 0.79 -7.89
C THR A 636 8.53 1.06 -9.36
N ALA A 637 8.19 2.30 -9.73
CA ALA A 637 7.97 2.67 -11.13
C ALA A 637 9.26 2.57 -11.95
N LEU A 638 10.40 2.98 -11.39
CA LEU A 638 11.72 2.86 -12.02
C LEU A 638 12.13 1.39 -12.16
N LYS A 639 11.92 0.58 -11.10
CA LYS A 639 12.23 -0.86 -11.16
C LYS A 639 11.38 -1.58 -12.19
N ARG A 640 10.08 -1.29 -12.28
CA ARG A 640 9.20 -1.88 -13.29
C ARG A 640 9.74 -1.69 -14.72
N TYR A 641 10.27 -0.51 -15.03
CA TYR A 641 10.86 -0.25 -16.33
C TYR A 641 12.02 -1.23 -16.65
N GLU A 642 12.86 -1.49 -15.67
CA GLU A 642 13.96 -2.46 -15.82
C GLU A 642 13.42 -3.89 -15.97
N ASP A 643 12.46 -4.27 -15.12
CA ASP A 643 11.86 -5.61 -15.11
C ASP A 643 11.09 -5.92 -16.41
N ASP A 644 10.41 -4.92 -17.00
CA ASP A 644 9.63 -5.04 -18.23
C ASP A 644 10.51 -4.97 -19.50
N GLY A 645 11.86 -4.87 -19.34
CA GLY A 645 12.81 -4.88 -20.46
C GLY A 645 13.00 -3.53 -21.12
N ARG A 646 12.78 -2.43 -20.38
CA ARG A 646 13.06 -1.04 -20.82
C ARG A 646 12.27 -0.61 -22.05
N MET A 647 10.95 -0.78 -21.99
CA MET A 647 10.05 -0.39 -23.06
C MET A 647 10.09 1.12 -23.32
N PRO A 648 10.52 1.62 -24.50
CA PRO A 648 10.61 3.06 -24.77
C PRO A 648 9.27 3.80 -24.63
N GLU A 649 8.15 3.10 -24.82
CA GLU A 649 6.78 3.62 -24.68
C GLU A 649 6.46 4.02 -23.23
N ASP A 650 7.16 3.46 -22.26
CA ASP A 650 6.96 3.73 -20.83
C ASP A 650 7.69 5.00 -20.36
N ILE A 651 8.71 5.48 -21.07
CA ILE A 651 9.49 6.66 -20.68
C ILE A 651 8.61 7.88 -20.42
N PRO A 652 7.65 8.25 -21.32
CA PRO A 652 6.81 9.42 -21.07
C PRO A 652 5.96 9.32 -19.80
N VAL A 653 5.45 8.14 -19.46
CA VAL A 653 4.65 7.97 -18.24
C VAL A 653 5.54 7.98 -17.01
N ILE A 654 6.74 7.39 -17.07
CA ILE A 654 7.71 7.41 -15.95
C ILE A 654 8.20 8.83 -15.70
N ASP A 655 8.53 9.61 -16.75
CA ASP A 655 8.93 11.00 -16.62
C ASP A 655 7.85 11.85 -15.93
N ALA A 656 6.59 11.68 -16.31
CA ALA A 656 5.48 12.38 -15.72
C ALA A 656 5.29 11.97 -14.24
N ILE A 657 5.32 10.66 -13.92
CA ILE A 657 5.26 10.13 -12.56
C ILE A 657 6.40 10.71 -11.72
N ALA A 658 7.63 10.66 -12.22
CA ALA A 658 8.80 11.13 -11.48
C ALA A 658 8.71 12.64 -11.16
N ARG A 659 8.28 13.48 -12.13
CA ARG A 659 8.03 14.91 -11.90
C ARG A 659 6.99 15.12 -10.82
N ASP A 660 5.85 14.45 -10.91
CA ASP A 660 4.75 14.59 -9.96
C ASP A 660 5.18 14.15 -8.54
N ARG A 661 5.90 13.01 -8.42
CA ARG A 661 6.38 12.52 -7.12
C ARG A 661 7.45 13.43 -6.53
N ILE A 662 8.40 13.91 -7.31
CA ILE A 662 9.41 14.85 -6.82
C ILE A 662 8.78 16.19 -6.39
N ALA A 663 7.80 16.69 -7.12
CA ALA A 663 7.05 17.89 -6.71
C ALA A 663 6.30 17.66 -5.39
N SER A 664 5.65 16.50 -5.24
CA SER A 664 4.95 16.08 -4.00
C SER A 664 5.93 15.94 -2.83
N ILE A 665 7.08 15.30 -3.02
CA ILE A 665 8.15 15.17 -2.01
C ILE A 665 8.65 16.54 -1.56
N GLN A 666 8.94 17.47 -2.49
CA GLN A 666 9.34 18.83 -2.13
C GLN A 666 8.27 19.57 -1.34
N LYS A 667 7.01 19.43 -1.73
CA LYS A 667 5.87 20.01 -1.00
C LYS A 667 5.82 19.42 0.41
N GLY A 668 5.83 18.10 0.55
CA GLY A 668 5.74 17.42 1.84
C GLY A 668 6.89 17.78 2.79
N LEU A 669 8.15 17.73 2.32
CA LEU A 669 9.31 18.16 3.11
C LEU A 669 9.22 19.65 3.49
N GLY A 670 8.75 20.48 2.57
CA GLY A 670 8.52 21.89 2.84
C GLY A 670 7.50 22.11 3.95
N GLU A 671 6.37 21.44 3.90
CA GLU A 671 5.34 21.53 4.93
C GLU A 671 5.81 20.96 6.28
N VAL A 672 6.68 19.94 6.29
CA VAL A 672 7.33 19.45 7.52
C VAL A 672 8.20 20.54 8.12
N ILE A 673 9.06 21.19 7.32
CA ILE A 673 9.95 22.27 7.77
C ILE A 673 9.12 23.45 8.27
N ASP A 674 8.15 23.92 7.49
CA ASP A 674 7.32 25.10 7.82
C ASP A 674 6.55 24.93 9.13
N ASN A 675 6.21 23.67 9.51
CA ASN A 675 5.47 23.35 10.73
C ASN A 675 6.33 22.73 11.85
N PHE A 676 7.66 22.72 11.69
CA PHE A 676 8.53 22.17 12.73
C PHE A 676 8.48 23.08 13.98
N PRO A 677 8.40 22.53 15.22
CA PRO A 677 8.16 23.32 16.42
C PRO A 677 9.23 24.39 16.71
N SER A 678 10.50 24.10 16.40
CA SER A 678 11.62 25.02 16.68
C SER A 678 11.94 25.93 15.49
N PRO A 679 11.92 27.28 15.64
CA PRO A 679 12.31 28.19 14.56
C PRO A 679 13.73 28.00 14.07
N PHE A 680 14.67 27.71 14.99
CA PHE A 680 16.07 27.44 14.63
C PHE A 680 16.21 26.23 13.73
N LEU A 681 15.51 25.12 14.09
CA LEU A 681 15.54 23.90 13.30
C LEU A 681 14.83 24.04 11.95
N ARG A 682 13.75 24.85 11.87
CA ARG A 682 13.13 25.23 10.60
C ARG A 682 14.14 25.88 9.67
N PHE A 683 14.87 26.87 10.18
CA PHE A 683 15.89 27.55 9.39
C PHE A 683 17.01 26.59 8.95
N ALA A 684 17.56 25.81 9.88
CA ALA A 684 18.64 24.89 9.59
C ALA A 684 18.24 23.81 8.57
N LEU A 685 17.05 23.16 8.74
CA LEU A 685 16.51 22.21 7.76
C LEU A 685 16.24 22.87 6.41
N GLY A 686 15.73 24.10 6.41
CA GLY A 686 15.51 24.89 5.20
C GLY A 686 16.79 25.08 4.39
N VAL A 687 17.89 25.47 5.05
CA VAL A 687 19.21 25.64 4.42
C VAL A 687 19.79 24.31 3.94
N LEU A 688 19.64 23.23 4.71
CA LEU A 688 20.20 21.92 4.38
C LEU A 688 19.44 21.21 3.25
N ILE A 689 18.10 21.34 3.23
CA ILE A 689 17.24 20.63 2.26
C ILE A 689 16.90 21.52 1.05
N PHE A 690 16.71 22.80 1.24
CA PHE A 690 16.35 23.73 0.18
C PHE A 690 17.29 24.92 0.06
N PRO A 691 18.63 24.73 -0.09
CA PRO A 691 19.61 25.84 -0.15
C PRO A 691 19.33 26.81 -1.31
N LEU A 692 18.70 26.35 -2.39
CA LEU A 692 18.33 27.13 -3.58
C LEU A 692 16.81 27.27 -3.75
N GLY A 693 16.03 27.00 -2.68
CA GLY A 693 14.57 27.04 -2.71
C GLY A 693 13.91 25.80 -3.31
N ARG A 694 12.58 25.80 -3.34
CA ARG A 694 11.74 24.70 -3.86
C ARG A 694 11.49 24.96 -5.35
N ARG A 695 12.01 24.10 -6.23
CA ARG A 695 12.01 24.31 -7.70
C ARG A 695 11.38 23.18 -8.50
N ALA A 696 10.98 22.07 -7.86
CA ALA A 696 10.33 20.98 -8.58
C ALA A 696 8.96 21.43 -9.10
N ARG A 697 8.66 21.03 -10.31
CA ARG A 697 7.37 21.27 -10.96
C ARG A 697 6.77 19.91 -11.34
N PRO A 698 5.44 19.75 -11.22
CA PRO A 698 4.75 18.57 -11.70
C PRO A 698 4.85 18.46 -13.22
N SER A 699 4.33 17.36 -13.76
CA SER A 699 4.20 17.16 -15.20
C SER A 699 3.38 18.29 -15.85
N SER A 700 3.82 18.73 -17.02
CA SER A 700 3.19 19.81 -17.78
C SER A 700 1.89 19.35 -18.47
N ASP A 701 1.03 20.30 -18.83
CA ASP A 701 -0.20 20.06 -19.61
C ASP A 701 0.10 19.30 -20.89
N ARG A 702 1.19 19.65 -21.59
CA ARG A 702 1.63 18.97 -22.83
C ARG A 702 1.97 17.50 -22.57
N GLU A 703 2.68 17.19 -21.48
CA GLU A 703 3.02 15.80 -21.11
C GLU A 703 1.75 15.04 -20.74
N ASN A 704 0.89 15.61 -19.91
CA ASN A 704 -0.37 15.01 -19.50
C ASN A 704 -1.29 14.75 -20.71
N TYR A 705 -1.43 15.70 -21.62
CA TYR A 705 -2.24 15.53 -22.81
C TYR A 705 -1.70 14.45 -23.77
N ARG A 706 -0.38 14.32 -23.87
CA ARG A 706 0.25 13.24 -24.61
C ARG A 706 -0.08 11.87 -24.02
N LEU A 707 -0.02 11.74 -22.66
CA LEU A 707 -0.40 10.51 -21.98
C LEU A 707 -1.88 10.17 -22.18
N ALA A 708 -2.77 11.16 -22.07
CA ALA A 708 -4.20 10.95 -22.31
C ALA A 708 -4.45 10.40 -23.73
N LYS A 709 -3.81 10.98 -24.73
CA LYS A 709 -3.94 10.55 -26.14
C LYS A 709 -3.46 9.12 -26.38
N SER A 710 -2.46 8.64 -25.65
CA SER A 710 -1.89 7.29 -25.86
C SER A 710 -2.84 6.16 -25.49
N VAL A 711 -3.94 6.45 -24.82
CA VAL A 711 -4.94 5.46 -24.35
C VAL A 711 -6.34 5.65 -24.95
N LEU A 712 -6.53 6.65 -25.85
CA LEU A 712 -7.84 6.93 -26.45
C LEU A 712 -8.28 5.94 -27.53
N GLY A 713 -7.42 4.96 -27.88
CA GLY A 713 -7.73 3.95 -28.88
C GLY A 713 -7.21 2.60 -28.44
N GLN A 714 -7.44 1.60 -29.30
CA GLN A 714 -6.82 0.30 -29.13
C GLN A 714 -5.30 0.45 -29.29
N SER A 715 -4.55 0.02 -28.28
CA SER A 715 -3.09 0.02 -28.31
C SER A 715 -2.51 -1.00 -27.34
N THR A 716 -1.36 -1.54 -27.69
CA THR A 716 -0.58 -2.43 -26.80
C THR A 716 -0.25 -1.75 -25.47
N PHE A 717 -0.03 -0.44 -25.48
CA PHE A 717 0.22 0.34 -24.27
C PHE A 717 -1.01 0.38 -23.35
N ARG A 718 -2.22 0.66 -23.89
CA ARG A 718 -3.49 0.61 -23.13
C ARG A 718 -3.71 -0.78 -22.54
N ASP A 719 -3.49 -1.84 -23.32
CA ASP A 719 -3.66 -3.22 -22.87
C ASP A 719 -2.66 -3.60 -21.78
N ARG A 720 -1.39 -3.20 -21.89
CA ARG A 720 -0.38 -3.41 -20.83
C ARG A 720 -0.72 -2.68 -19.54
N LEU A 721 -1.17 -1.42 -19.63
CA LEU A 721 -1.57 -0.63 -18.44
C LEU A 721 -2.77 -1.25 -17.71
N THR A 722 -3.65 -1.92 -18.43
CA THR A 722 -4.90 -2.46 -17.87
C THR A 722 -4.89 -4.00 -17.76
N ARG A 723 -3.73 -4.64 -17.94
CA ARG A 723 -3.58 -6.10 -17.79
C ARG A 723 -4.03 -6.55 -16.38
N GLY A 724 -4.69 -7.73 -16.32
CA GLY A 724 -5.12 -8.36 -15.05
C GLY A 724 -6.51 -7.95 -14.59
N ILE A 725 -7.27 -7.18 -15.39
CA ILE A 725 -8.72 -7.04 -15.25
C ILE A 725 -9.44 -8.06 -16.14
N TYR A 726 -10.70 -8.33 -15.85
CA TYR A 726 -11.58 -9.09 -16.77
C TYR A 726 -11.93 -8.21 -17.97
N VAL A 727 -11.72 -8.72 -19.16
CA VAL A 727 -12.01 -8.01 -20.43
C VAL A 727 -12.79 -8.94 -21.35
N THR A 728 -13.90 -8.45 -21.89
CA THR A 728 -14.71 -9.13 -22.91
C THR A 728 -15.08 -8.14 -24.00
N PHE A 729 -15.39 -8.66 -25.18
CA PHE A 729 -15.90 -7.90 -26.33
C PHE A 729 -17.38 -8.22 -26.61
N ASP A 730 -18.01 -8.95 -25.70
CA ASP A 730 -19.44 -9.26 -25.83
C ASP A 730 -20.28 -7.99 -25.66
N PRO A 731 -21.01 -7.54 -26.69
CA PRO A 731 -21.85 -6.35 -26.61
C PRO A 731 -23.03 -6.46 -25.64
N ALA A 732 -23.33 -7.66 -25.13
CA ALA A 732 -24.31 -7.87 -24.08
C ALA A 732 -23.73 -7.66 -22.67
N ASP A 733 -22.41 -7.68 -22.52
CA ASP A 733 -21.76 -7.43 -21.25
C ASP A 733 -21.62 -5.92 -20.98
N ARG A 734 -21.79 -5.51 -19.71
CA ARG A 734 -21.79 -4.09 -19.29
C ARG A 734 -20.46 -3.38 -19.56
N THR A 735 -19.32 -4.10 -19.63
CA THR A 735 -18.00 -3.54 -19.98
C THR A 735 -17.60 -3.93 -21.40
N GLY A 736 -18.03 -5.08 -21.90
CA GLY A 736 -17.79 -5.56 -23.24
C GLY A 736 -18.37 -4.67 -24.31
N ILE A 737 -19.52 -4.05 -24.05
CA ILE A 737 -20.15 -3.06 -24.93
C ILE A 737 -19.20 -1.89 -25.28
N LEU A 738 -18.31 -1.48 -24.34
CA LEU A 738 -17.33 -0.42 -24.57
C LEU A 738 -16.21 -0.87 -25.52
N GLU A 739 -15.72 -2.09 -25.33
CA GLU A 739 -14.65 -2.65 -26.18
C GLU A 739 -15.17 -2.92 -27.60
N ASP A 740 -16.39 -3.49 -27.75
CA ASP A 740 -17.06 -3.66 -29.04
C ASP A 740 -17.24 -2.33 -29.76
N ALA A 741 -17.79 -1.34 -29.08
CA ALA A 741 -18.01 -0.02 -29.67
C ALA A 741 -16.70 0.70 -30.01
N LEU A 742 -15.63 0.54 -29.20
CA LEU A 742 -14.33 1.13 -29.48
C LEU A 742 -13.76 0.60 -30.79
N VAL A 743 -13.84 -0.73 -31.03
CA VAL A 743 -13.41 -1.36 -32.29
C VAL A 743 -14.16 -0.75 -33.49
N LYS A 744 -15.50 -0.67 -33.41
CA LYS A 744 -16.35 -0.15 -34.48
C LYS A 744 -16.11 1.33 -34.74
N VAL A 745 -16.00 2.15 -33.71
CA VAL A 745 -15.72 3.59 -33.83
C VAL A 745 -14.34 3.84 -34.44
N GLU A 746 -13.36 3.00 -34.14
CA GLU A 746 -12.03 3.12 -34.79
C GLU A 746 -12.04 2.72 -36.26
N ALA A 747 -12.77 1.65 -36.60
CA ALA A 747 -12.94 1.24 -37.98
C ALA A 747 -13.65 2.32 -38.84
N ALA A 748 -14.60 3.04 -38.23
CA ALA A 748 -15.33 4.13 -38.87
C ALA A 748 -14.57 5.46 -38.92
N ALA A 749 -13.42 5.63 -38.22
CA ALA A 749 -12.80 6.93 -37.99
C ALA A 749 -12.45 7.74 -39.24
N GLU A 750 -11.93 7.10 -40.30
CA GLU A 750 -11.60 7.80 -41.55
C GLU A 750 -12.86 8.09 -42.39
N ILE A 751 -13.86 7.21 -42.34
CA ILE A 751 -15.16 7.41 -43.00
C ILE A 751 -15.90 8.59 -42.33
N GLU A 752 -15.90 8.64 -41.00
CA GLU A 752 -16.45 9.73 -40.24
C GLU A 752 -15.84 11.10 -40.62
N LYS A 753 -14.52 11.16 -40.80
CA LYS A 753 -13.84 12.39 -41.23
C LYS A 753 -14.33 12.88 -42.59
N LYS A 754 -14.54 11.97 -43.55
CA LYS A 754 -15.13 12.29 -44.85
C LYS A 754 -16.55 12.80 -44.69
N PHE A 755 -17.37 12.05 -43.98
CA PHE A 755 -18.77 12.34 -43.73
C PHE A 755 -18.98 13.68 -43.02
N PHE A 756 -18.30 13.94 -41.91
CA PHE A 756 -18.45 15.19 -41.14
C PHE A 756 -17.87 16.40 -41.90
N ARG A 757 -16.85 16.20 -42.77
CA ARG A 757 -16.33 17.28 -43.62
C ARG A 757 -17.36 17.70 -44.68
N ALA A 758 -18.04 16.74 -45.28
CA ALA A 758 -19.12 16.97 -46.24
C ALA A 758 -20.35 17.62 -45.56
N LEU A 759 -20.69 17.15 -44.34
CA LEU A 759 -21.75 17.70 -43.53
C LEU A 759 -21.50 19.19 -43.16
N LYS A 760 -20.26 19.52 -42.80
CA LYS A 760 -19.83 20.90 -42.48
C LYS A 760 -19.84 21.81 -43.70
N LYS A 761 -19.58 21.28 -44.88
CA LYS A 761 -19.65 22.07 -46.16
C LYS A 761 -21.07 22.21 -46.67
N GLY A 762 -22.06 21.55 -46.05
CA GLY A 762 -23.44 21.54 -46.54
C GLY A 762 -23.66 20.64 -47.77
N GLU A 763 -22.74 19.74 -48.05
CA GLU A 763 -22.86 18.76 -49.13
C GLU A 763 -23.86 17.65 -48.77
N ILE A 764 -24.11 17.39 -47.48
CA ILE A 764 -25.09 16.45 -46.96
C ILE A 764 -26.20 17.21 -46.27
N ASP A 765 -27.47 16.76 -46.46
CA ASP A 765 -28.64 17.38 -45.84
C ASP A 765 -28.75 17.03 -44.35
N ARG A 766 -28.92 18.03 -43.50
CA ARG A 766 -29.03 17.92 -42.02
C ARG A 766 -30.45 17.81 -41.49
N ARG A 767 -31.44 17.71 -42.34
CA ARG A 767 -32.80 17.65 -41.88
C ARG A 767 -33.08 16.39 -41.08
N LEU A 768 -33.77 16.52 -39.97
CA LEU A 768 -34.11 15.43 -39.03
C LEU A 768 -34.97 14.32 -39.66
N ASP A 769 -35.62 14.61 -40.77
CA ASP A 769 -36.49 13.70 -41.51
C ASP A 769 -35.77 12.90 -42.61
N ARG A 770 -34.47 13.10 -42.78
CA ARG A 770 -33.66 12.42 -43.79
C ARG A 770 -32.49 11.66 -43.18
N ASP A 771 -32.26 10.47 -43.73
CA ASP A 771 -31.09 9.68 -43.41
C ASP A 771 -29.83 10.30 -44.06
N ALA A 772 -29.05 11.02 -43.27
CA ALA A 772 -27.82 11.69 -43.73
C ALA A 772 -26.76 10.73 -44.29
N ILE A 773 -26.70 9.49 -43.79
CA ILE A 773 -25.78 8.44 -44.29
C ILE A 773 -26.26 7.98 -45.69
N ALA A 774 -27.56 7.76 -45.88
CA ALA A 774 -28.12 7.42 -47.18
C ALA A 774 -27.88 8.56 -48.23
N ASP A 775 -28.10 9.83 -47.82
CA ASP A 775 -27.79 11.02 -48.65
C ASP A 775 -26.32 11.09 -49.08
N ALA A 776 -25.41 10.72 -48.17
CA ALA A 776 -23.98 10.68 -48.44
C ALA A 776 -23.61 9.59 -49.44
N VAL A 777 -24.29 8.45 -49.44
CA VAL A 777 -24.09 7.39 -50.42
C VAL A 777 -24.62 7.83 -51.80
N GLU A 778 -25.87 8.36 -51.84
CA GLU A 778 -26.49 8.86 -53.07
C GLU A 778 -25.63 9.92 -53.78
N LYS A 779 -24.96 10.77 -53.00
CA LYS A 779 -24.05 11.82 -53.52
C LYS A 779 -22.61 11.33 -53.74
N GLY A 780 -22.33 10.05 -53.52
CA GLY A 780 -21.00 9.45 -53.77
C GLY A 780 -19.91 9.96 -52.81
N ILE A 781 -20.26 10.48 -51.65
CA ILE A 781 -19.30 10.95 -50.64
C ILE A 781 -18.71 9.77 -49.90
N ILE A 782 -19.51 8.73 -49.62
CA ILE A 782 -19.09 7.45 -49.06
C ILE A 782 -19.66 6.29 -49.91
N THR A 783 -19.05 5.10 -49.81
CA THR A 783 -19.54 3.89 -50.50
C THR A 783 -20.67 3.24 -49.66
N SER A 784 -21.36 2.25 -50.27
CA SER A 784 -22.39 1.48 -49.51
C SER A 784 -21.77 0.65 -48.40
N GLU A 785 -20.54 0.13 -48.59
CA GLU A 785 -19.80 -0.60 -47.53
C GLU A 785 -19.36 0.34 -46.42
N GLU A 786 -18.86 1.55 -46.76
CA GLU A 786 -18.54 2.58 -45.78
C GLU A 786 -19.77 3.02 -44.97
N ALA A 787 -20.94 3.05 -45.58
CA ALA A 787 -22.19 3.38 -44.89
C ALA A 787 -22.56 2.30 -43.86
N VAL A 788 -22.35 1.01 -44.13
CA VAL A 788 -22.59 -0.07 -43.16
C VAL A 788 -21.69 0.10 -41.94
N ILE A 789 -20.39 0.30 -42.16
CA ILE A 789 -19.40 0.52 -41.05
C ILE A 789 -19.80 1.73 -40.20
N LEU A 790 -20.22 2.81 -40.84
CA LEU A 790 -20.63 4.03 -40.12
C LEU A 790 -21.91 3.81 -39.29
N ARG A 791 -22.91 3.06 -39.82
CA ARG A 791 -24.11 2.71 -39.06
C ARG A 791 -23.80 1.80 -37.87
N GLU A 792 -22.99 0.78 -38.07
CA GLU A 792 -22.56 -0.12 -36.97
C GLU A 792 -21.87 0.65 -35.82
N ALA A 793 -21.04 1.66 -36.16
CA ALA A 793 -20.39 2.52 -35.19
C ALA A 793 -21.38 3.44 -34.46
N ASP A 794 -22.34 4.01 -35.18
CA ASP A 794 -23.41 4.86 -34.59
C ASP A 794 -24.30 4.05 -33.64
N GLU A 795 -24.76 2.86 -34.07
CA GLU A 795 -25.58 1.96 -33.24
C GLU A 795 -24.81 1.50 -31.97
N ALA A 796 -23.53 1.19 -32.10
CA ALA A 796 -22.71 0.82 -30.97
C ALA A 796 -22.51 2.01 -30.01
N THR A 797 -22.33 3.22 -30.55
CA THR A 797 -22.21 4.45 -29.76
C THR A 797 -23.52 4.71 -28.98
N ASP A 798 -24.67 4.59 -29.65
CA ASP A 798 -25.98 4.80 -29.02
C ASP A 798 -26.21 3.83 -27.85
N ARG A 799 -25.82 2.57 -28.00
CA ARG A 799 -25.88 1.57 -26.92
C ARG A 799 -24.99 1.97 -25.73
N VAL A 800 -23.78 2.43 -25.97
CA VAL A 800 -22.84 2.85 -24.90
C VAL A 800 -23.34 4.07 -24.13
N ILE A 801 -23.94 5.06 -24.81
CA ILE A 801 -24.41 6.30 -24.19
C ILE A 801 -25.79 6.18 -23.53
N LYS A 802 -26.53 5.12 -23.84
CA LYS A 802 -27.84 4.83 -23.22
C LYS A 802 -27.67 4.62 -21.71
N VAL A 803 -28.62 5.10 -20.93
CA VAL A 803 -28.71 4.85 -19.48
C VAL A 803 -29.87 3.95 -19.17
N ASP A 804 -29.79 3.23 -18.07
CA ASP A 804 -30.87 2.39 -17.58
C ASP A 804 -32.01 3.25 -17.07
N ASP A 805 -33.26 2.76 -17.27
CA ASP A 805 -34.49 3.33 -16.74
C ASP A 805 -35.38 2.23 -16.13
N PHE A 806 -36.25 2.62 -15.23
CA PHE A 806 -37.10 1.72 -14.48
C PHE A 806 -38.52 2.29 -14.40
N ALA A 807 -39.53 1.41 -14.49
CA ALA A 807 -40.88 1.84 -14.25
C ALA A 807 -41.06 2.37 -12.80
N PRO A 808 -41.95 3.35 -12.55
CA PRO A 808 -42.09 4.01 -11.24
C PRO A 808 -42.24 3.07 -10.02
N GLY A 809 -42.79 1.88 -10.21
CA GLY A 809 -42.95 0.89 -9.13
C GLY A 809 -41.94 -0.26 -9.13
N GLU A 810 -41.06 -0.34 -10.11
CA GLU A 810 -40.21 -1.49 -10.35
C GLU A 810 -39.15 -1.68 -9.24
N LEU A 811 -38.47 -0.64 -8.85
CA LEU A 811 -37.45 -0.66 -7.78
C LEU A 811 -38.07 -0.85 -6.38
N ALA A 812 -39.33 -0.46 -6.18
CA ALA A 812 -40.03 -0.66 -4.90
C ALA A 812 -40.37 -2.13 -4.63
N ARG A 813 -40.55 -2.93 -5.65
CA ARG A 813 -40.90 -4.38 -5.52
C ARG A 813 -39.75 -5.22 -5.03
N SER A 814 -38.49 -4.82 -5.30
CA SER A 814 -37.30 -5.54 -4.82
C SER A 814 -37.09 -5.42 -3.29
N THR A 815 -37.71 -4.42 -2.65
CA THR A 815 -37.65 -4.22 -1.19
C THR A 815 -38.76 -4.96 -0.42
N GLN A 816 -39.73 -5.57 -1.13
CA GLN A 816 -40.90 -6.22 -0.53
C GLN A 816 -40.82 -7.75 -0.47
N GLN A 817 -39.67 -8.38 -0.74
CA GLN A 817 -39.53 -9.77 -0.35
C GLN A 817 -39.49 -9.86 1.19
N PRO A 818 -40.43 -10.68 1.78
CA PRO A 818 -40.60 -10.66 3.23
C PRO A 818 -39.36 -11.15 3.95
N ALA A 819 -39.07 -10.54 5.10
CA ALA A 819 -38.02 -10.89 6.07
C ALA A 819 -38.14 -12.34 6.61
N ASN A 820 -38.99 -13.20 6.02
CA ASN A 820 -39.40 -14.47 6.59
C ASN A 820 -38.58 -15.71 6.14
N ALA A 821 -37.53 -15.53 5.35
CA ALA A 821 -36.68 -16.69 4.99
C ALA A 821 -35.69 -17.10 6.09
N TYR A 822 -35.47 -16.26 7.09
CA TYR A 822 -34.51 -16.54 8.18
C TYR A 822 -35.14 -16.95 9.53
N THR A 823 -36.47 -16.89 9.66
CA THR A 823 -37.18 -17.36 10.88
C THR A 823 -37.60 -18.85 10.82
N ALA A 824 -37.40 -19.52 9.69
CA ALA A 824 -37.71 -20.96 9.57
C ALA A 824 -36.60 -21.92 9.96
N ALA A 825 -35.44 -21.39 10.47
CA ALA A 825 -34.38 -22.21 11.03
C ALA A 825 -34.24 -22.06 12.56
N ALA A 826 -35.23 -21.44 13.22
CA ALA A 826 -35.26 -21.22 14.67
C ALA A 826 -36.53 -21.72 15.36
N GLU A 827 -37.27 -22.65 14.69
CA GLU A 827 -38.34 -23.47 15.34
C GLU A 827 -37.97 -24.96 15.27
#